data_e4ef2f7607779842ab854af6d204a600
#
_entry.id   e4ef2f7607779842ab854af6d204a600
#
_cell.length_a   1.000
_cell.length_b   1.000
_cell.length_c   1.000
_cell.angle_alpha   90.00
_cell.angle_beta   90.00
_cell.angle_gamma   90.00
#
_symmetry.space_group_name_H-M   'P 1'
#
loop_
_entity.id
_entity.type
_entity.pdbx_description
1 polymer ?
#
loop_
_entity_poly.entity_id
_entity_poly.type
_entity_poly.pdbx_seq_one_letter_code
_entity_poly.pdbx_strand_id
1 'polypeptide(L)'
;WDGKSLTKEGAGTLILSGDNDYSGGTTINEGTLVAASTTALGTGLVDNNATLVLDADGEVSAVGGITTHSGATTQLALGTSLDLGDSALIQQDGSTLNVELNSDSVQPLITGGSATLGGDLVVSDASLQARASDAEFQSFKLMDMDSDISGDFTSLTMNLTDQPDYLTVTGTINPEDASEYLLTEGLSWNATATSATPAHGTFTLGAGDSFEVTSVLGDKTGNSDWDGKSLTKLGAGKLTLSGANTYSGDTNVQEGTLWLSGDGTIGEMGSQQAVNVASGATFGGSNGTTVNGKVTNEGTLVFGDSEETGAIFTLNGDLINMGTMTSGSSSSTPGNTLYVDGSYTGNGGSLYLNTVLGDDDSATDKLVITGDASGTTDLYINGIGDGAQTTNGIEVVDVGGVSTSDAFVLKNEVNASLYTYRLYWNESDNDWYLASKAQSDDDDSGGDDTPSDGGDDGGNVTPPDDGGDVTPPDHGGDVAPQYRADIGAYMGNQWMARNLQMQTLYDREGSQYRNADGSVWARFKAGKAESEAVSGNIDMDSNYSQFQLGGDILAWGNGQQSVTVGVMASYINADTDSTGNRGADGSQFTSSGNVDGYNLGVYATWFADAQTHSGAYVDSWYQYGFYNNSVESGDAGSESYDSTANAVSLETGYRYDIALSNGNTVSLTPQAQVVWQNYSADSVKDNYGTRIDGQDGDSWTTRLGLRVDGKLYKGSRTVIQPFAEANWLHTSDDVSVSFDDATVKQDLPANRAELKVGLQADIDKQWSVRAQVAGQTGSNDFGDLNGSLNLRYNW
;
A
#
# COMPACT_ATOMS: atom_id res chain seq x y z
N TRP A 1 -86.32 -17.37 14.86
CA TRP A 1 -85.40 -18.08 13.95
C TRP A 1 -86.10 -18.69 12.75
N ASP A 2 -85.53 -18.48 11.58
CA ASP A 2 -86.09 -18.89 10.31
C ASP A 2 -85.72 -20.31 9.88
N GLY A 3 -84.93 -20.99 10.62
CA GLY A 3 -84.40 -22.33 10.30
C GLY A 3 -83.27 -22.39 9.23
N LYS A 4 -82.83 -21.22 8.80
CA LYS A 4 -81.89 -21.11 7.69
C LYS A 4 -80.66 -20.22 7.93
N SER A 5 -80.75 -19.36 8.97
CA SER A 5 -79.68 -18.37 9.25
C SER A 5 -78.84 -18.70 10.50
N LEU A 6 -77.68 -18.18 10.56
CA LEU A 6 -76.77 -18.33 11.70
C LEU A 6 -76.37 -16.94 12.22
N THR A 7 -76.54 -16.76 13.55
CA THR A 7 -76.05 -15.52 14.19
C THR A 7 -75.01 -15.85 15.27
N LYS A 8 -73.92 -15.15 15.22
CA LYS A 8 -72.81 -15.24 16.20
C LYS A 8 -72.91 -14.03 17.15
N GLU A 9 -73.10 -14.33 18.44
CA GLU A 9 -73.15 -13.36 19.54
C GLU A 9 -72.10 -13.64 20.58
N GLY A 10 -71.75 -12.65 21.39
CA GLY A 10 -70.80 -12.78 22.49
C GLY A 10 -69.33 -12.78 22.06
N ALA A 11 -68.47 -12.42 22.99
CA ALA A 11 -67.05 -12.14 22.74
C ALA A 11 -66.20 -13.37 22.46
N GLY A 12 -66.72 -14.58 22.53
CA GLY A 12 -65.99 -15.81 22.26
C GLY A 12 -65.76 -16.11 20.77
N THR A 13 -65.17 -17.27 20.52
CA THR A 13 -64.87 -17.75 19.16
C THR A 13 -65.77 -18.94 18.81
N LEU A 14 -66.43 -18.88 17.65
CA LEU A 14 -67.15 -20.01 17.03
C LEU A 14 -66.39 -20.49 15.84
N ILE A 15 -66.09 -21.78 15.78
CA ILE A 15 -65.38 -22.42 14.62
C ILE A 15 -66.40 -23.26 13.86
N LEU A 16 -66.52 -23.01 12.56
CA LEU A 16 -67.33 -23.79 11.63
C LEU A 16 -66.42 -24.66 10.74
N SER A 17 -66.38 -25.96 10.98
CA SER A 17 -65.50 -26.91 10.25
C SER A 17 -66.22 -27.93 9.35
N GLY A 18 -67.52 -27.85 9.28
CA GLY A 18 -68.36 -28.74 8.48
C GLY A 18 -68.70 -28.17 7.10
N ASP A 19 -69.24 -29.03 6.24
CA ASP A 19 -69.87 -28.64 4.97
C ASP A 19 -71.27 -28.10 5.30
N ASN A 20 -71.43 -26.80 5.23
CA ASN A 20 -72.68 -26.15 5.59
C ASN A 20 -73.43 -25.64 4.36
N ASP A 21 -74.67 -25.90 4.27
CA ASP A 21 -75.55 -25.57 3.13
C ASP A 21 -76.73 -24.68 3.48
N TYR A 22 -76.74 -24.03 4.67
CA TYR A 22 -77.81 -23.10 5.08
C TYR A 22 -77.75 -21.86 4.16
N SER A 23 -79.00 -21.44 3.84
CA SER A 23 -79.21 -20.41 2.81
C SER A 23 -79.66 -19.02 3.34
N GLY A 24 -79.92 -18.90 4.66
CA GLY A 24 -80.43 -17.72 5.28
C GLY A 24 -79.40 -16.63 5.61
N GLY A 25 -78.13 -16.95 5.44
CA GLY A 25 -77.03 -16.04 5.73
C GLY A 25 -76.39 -16.23 7.11
N THR A 26 -75.30 -15.53 7.31
CA THR A 26 -74.48 -15.52 8.53
C THR A 26 -74.38 -14.08 9.03
N THR A 27 -74.78 -13.81 10.30
CA THR A 27 -74.61 -12.51 10.95
C THR A 27 -73.64 -12.67 12.11
N ILE A 28 -72.58 -11.87 12.11
CA ILE A 28 -71.56 -11.85 13.16
C ILE A 28 -71.69 -10.51 13.91
N ASN A 29 -72.25 -10.50 15.11
CA ASN A 29 -72.49 -9.30 15.90
C ASN A 29 -71.38 -9.02 16.92
N GLU A 30 -70.85 -10.05 17.51
CA GLU A 30 -69.77 -9.94 18.50
C GLU A 30 -68.77 -11.10 18.38
N GLY A 31 -67.57 -10.89 18.88
CA GLY A 31 -66.52 -11.90 18.94
C GLY A 31 -66.01 -12.33 17.58
N THR A 32 -65.64 -13.60 17.42
CA THR A 32 -64.97 -14.17 16.24
C THR A 32 -65.72 -15.38 15.71
N LEU A 33 -66.02 -15.39 14.41
CA LEU A 33 -66.40 -16.58 13.66
C LEU A 33 -65.22 -17.04 12.77
N VAL A 34 -64.81 -18.30 12.89
CA VAL A 34 -63.75 -18.92 12.05
C VAL A 34 -64.44 -19.89 11.07
N ALA A 35 -64.25 -19.64 9.78
CA ALA A 35 -64.61 -20.55 8.71
C ALA A 35 -63.42 -21.49 8.46
N ALA A 36 -63.48 -22.71 9.02
CA ALA A 36 -62.38 -23.66 9.01
C ALA A 36 -62.55 -24.78 7.92
N SER A 37 -63.51 -24.62 7.03
CA SER A 37 -63.68 -25.46 5.83
C SER A 37 -64.02 -24.58 4.62
N THR A 38 -63.83 -25.12 3.43
CA THR A 38 -64.09 -24.39 2.17
C THR A 38 -65.58 -24.12 1.92
N THR A 39 -66.47 -24.78 2.62
CA THR A 39 -67.94 -24.64 2.54
C THR A 39 -68.61 -24.28 3.87
N ALA A 40 -67.83 -23.69 4.79
CA ALA A 40 -68.30 -23.42 6.18
C ALA A 40 -69.47 -22.40 6.27
N LEU A 41 -69.55 -21.48 5.30
CA LEU A 41 -70.41 -20.29 5.41
C LEU A 41 -71.81 -20.41 4.79
N GLY A 42 -72.21 -21.57 4.31
CA GLY A 42 -73.47 -21.72 3.59
C GLY A 42 -73.53 -20.91 2.30
N THR A 43 -74.75 -20.58 1.84
CA THR A 43 -74.95 -19.90 0.54
C THR A 43 -75.52 -18.46 0.65
N GLY A 44 -75.80 -18.01 1.84
CA GLY A 44 -76.34 -16.67 2.07
C GLY A 44 -75.33 -15.60 2.30
N LEU A 45 -75.76 -14.33 2.40
CA LEU A 45 -74.91 -13.21 2.73
C LEU A 45 -74.22 -13.41 4.09
N VAL A 46 -72.94 -13.11 4.17
CA VAL A 46 -72.19 -12.97 5.40
C VAL A 46 -72.16 -11.49 5.79
N ASP A 47 -72.87 -11.16 6.89
CA ASP A 47 -72.99 -9.79 7.43
C ASP A 47 -72.07 -9.69 8.66
N ASN A 48 -70.91 -9.12 8.48
CA ASN A 48 -69.82 -9.09 9.48
C ASN A 48 -69.78 -7.74 10.23
N ASN A 49 -70.23 -7.71 11.50
CA ASN A 49 -70.15 -6.55 12.36
C ASN A 49 -69.05 -6.69 13.45
N ALA A 50 -68.27 -7.79 13.43
CA ALA A 50 -67.20 -8.07 14.40
C ALA A 50 -65.97 -8.64 13.73
N THR A 51 -65.63 -9.93 13.92
CA THR A 51 -64.47 -10.55 13.30
C THR A 51 -64.86 -11.84 12.59
N LEU A 52 -64.54 -11.89 11.29
CA LEU A 52 -64.63 -13.09 10.46
C LEU A 52 -63.20 -13.52 10.08
N VAL A 53 -62.82 -14.77 10.37
CA VAL A 53 -61.54 -15.38 9.97
C VAL A 53 -61.82 -16.52 9.01
N LEU A 54 -61.27 -16.44 7.82
CA LEU A 54 -61.28 -17.51 6.83
C LEU A 54 -59.95 -18.27 6.93
N ASP A 55 -60.02 -19.51 7.43
CA ASP A 55 -58.84 -20.33 7.75
C ASP A 55 -59.14 -21.80 7.37
N ALA A 56 -59.16 -22.08 6.07
CA ALA A 56 -59.60 -23.37 5.50
C ALA A 56 -58.49 -24.12 4.78
N ASP A 57 -57.30 -23.62 4.64
CA ASP A 57 -56.23 -24.19 3.81
C ASP A 57 -56.76 -24.57 2.40
N GLY A 58 -57.33 -23.57 1.73
CA GLY A 58 -57.94 -23.71 0.41
C GLY A 58 -58.85 -22.57 0.06
N GLU A 59 -59.62 -22.71 -1.02
CA GLU A 59 -60.58 -21.68 -1.47
C GLU A 59 -61.90 -21.78 -0.72
N VAL A 60 -62.21 -20.76 0.07
CA VAL A 60 -63.49 -20.61 0.81
C VAL A 60 -64.54 -20.03 -0.12
N SER A 61 -65.66 -20.73 -0.22
CA SER A 61 -66.85 -20.27 -0.97
C SER A 61 -67.76 -19.40 -0.05
N ALA A 62 -67.97 -18.14 -0.44
CA ALA A 62 -68.94 -17.23 0.16
C ALA A 62 -69.86 -16.66 -0.91
N VAL A 63 -70.60 -17.55 -1.56
CA VAL A 63 -71.39 -17.25 -2.76
C VAL A 63 -72.58 -16.29 -2.56
N GLY A 64 -72.92 -15.99 -1.31
CA GLY A 64 -73.86 -14.94 -0.95
C GLY A 64 -73.28 -13.56 -0.75
N GLY A 65 -71.93 -13.46 -0.86
CA GLY A 65 -71.16 -12.23 -0.61
C GLY A 65 -70.79 -12.04 0.86
N ILE A 66 -69.87 -11.08 1.06
CA ILE A 66 -69.42 -10.64 2.41
C ILE A 66 -69.54 -9.11 2.49
N THR A 67 -70.22 -8.64 3.53
CA THR A 67 -70.20 -7.22 3.91
C THR A 67 -69.51 -7.07 5.27
N THR A 68 -68.43 -6.30 5.28
CA THR A 68 -67.66 -5.95 6.48
C THR A 68 -68.00 -4.52 6.85
N HIS A 69 -68.61 -4.35 8.00
CA HIS A 69 -69.08 -3.03 8.52
C HIS A 69 -67.95 -2.26 9.19
N SER A 70 -68.18 -0.98 9.42
CA SER A 70 -67.27 -0.10 10.13
C SER A 70 -66.91 -0.70 11.52
N GLY A 71 -65.64 -0.79 11.85
CA GLY A 71 -65.13 -1.40 13.05
C GLY A 71 -65.01 -2.93 13.04
N ALA A 72 -65.45 -3.58 11.96
CA ALA A 72 -65.35 -5.04 11.78
C ALA A 72 -64.11 -5.39 10.95
N THR A 73 -63.65 -6.64 11.11
CA THR A 73 -62.48 -7.20 10.41
C THR A 73 -62.86 -8.49 9.71
N THR A 74 -62.52 -8.58 8.41
CA THR A 74 -62.51 -9.84 7.66
C THR A 74 -61.06 -10.22 7.42
N GLN A 75 -60.66 -11.44 7.83
CA GLN A 75 -59.27 -11.92 7.75
C GLN A 75 -59.22 -13.20 6.89
N LEU A 76 -58.24 -13.24 5.98
CA LEU A 76 -57.86 -14.42 5.24
C LEU A 76 -56.52 -14.91 5.80
N ALA A 77 -56.52 -16.12 6.39
CA ALA A 77 -55.29 -16.76 6.87
C ALA A 77 -54.40 -17.24 5.73
N LEU A 78 -53.15 -17.46 6.03
CA LEU A 78 -52.20 -17.98 5.06
C LEU A 78 -52.68 -19.30 4.45
N GLY A 79 -52.59 -19.42 3.12
CA GLY A 79 -53.07 -20.60 2.37
C GLY A 79 -54.56 -20.60 2.07
N THR A 80 -55.32 -19.55 2.49
CA THR A 80 -56.73 -19.42 2.25
C THR A 80 -57.00 -18.38 1.15
N SER A 81 -57.81 -18.72 0.16
CA SER A 81 -58.36 -17.82 -0.84
C SER A 81 -59.87 -17.73 -0.71
N LEU A 82 -60.49 -16.76 -1.38
CA LEU A 82 -61.94 -16.49 -1.30
C LEU A 82 -62.58 -16.41 -2.69
N ASP A 83 -63.65 -17.22 -2.89
CA ASP A 83 -64.53 -17.13 -4.06
C ASP A 83 -65.92 -16.66 -3.61
N LEU A 84 -66.38 -15.54 -4.15
CA LEU A 84 -67.66 -14.95 -3.85
C LEU A 84 -68.73 -15.34 -4.89
N GLY A 85 -68.41 -16.16 -5.89
CA GLY A 85 -69.29 -16.43 -7.00
C GLY A 85 -69.67 -15.15 -7.76
N ASP A 86 -70.95 -14.99 -8.06
CA ASP A 86 -71.47 -13.77 -8.68
C ASP A 86 -71.76 -12.62 -7.69
N SER A 87 -71.41 -12.78 -6.39
CA SER A 87 -71.74 -11.86 -5.32
C SER A 87 -70.62 -10.87 -5.07
N ALA A 88 -70.86 -9.89 -4.16
CA ALA A 88 -69.98 -8.77 -3.86
C ALA A 88 -69.19 -8.95 -2.59
N LEU A 89 -67.98 -8.39 -2.59
CA LEU A 89 -67.24 -8.03 -1.40
C LEU A 89 -67.47 -6.54 -1.13
N ILE A 90 -68.01 -6.22 0.06
CA ILE A 90 -68.21 -4.85 0.50
C ILE A 90 -67.41 -4.61 1.75
N GLN A 91 -66.40 -3.76 1.63
CA GLN A 91 -65.61 -3.24 2.75
C GLN A 91 -66.02 -1.80 3.00
N GLN A 92 -66.73 -1.55 4.11
CA GLN A 92 -67.19 -0.20 4.46
C GLN A 92 -66.03 0.67 5.02
N ASP A 93 -66.22 1.97 4.97
CA ASP A 93 -65.28 2.88 5.61
C ASP A 93 -65.15 2.55 7.10
N GLY A 94 -63.91 2.50 7.58
CA GLY A 94 -63.58 2.11 8.95
C GLY A 94 -63.58 0.59 9.21
N SER A 95 -63.82 -0.25 8.18
CA SER A 95 -63.60 -1.69 8.25
C SER A 95 -62.12 -2.05 7.97
N THR A 96 -61.76 -3.29 8.27
CA THR A 96 -60.43 -3.84 7.98
C THR A 96 -60.56 -5.13 7.17
N LEU A 97 -59.84 -5.18 6.05
CA LEU A 97 -59.52 -6.44 5.39
C LEU A 97 -58.05 -6.81 5.74
N ASN A 98 -57.88 -7.94 6.47
CA ASN A 98 -56.56 -8.43 6.85
C ASN A 98 -56.27 -9.70 6.04
N VAL A 99 -55.17 -9.69 5.31
CA VAL A 99 -54.72 -10.85 4.51
C VAL A 99 -53.31 -11.29 4.93
N GLU A 100 -53.10 -12.59 5.04
CA GLU A 100 -51.83 -13.20 5.27
C GLU A 100 -51.29 -13.75 3.94
N LEU A 101 -50.14 -13.26 3.51
CA LEU A 101 -49.56 -13.60 2.21
C LEU A 101 -48.10 -14.06 2.34
N ASN A 102 -47.69 -14.96 1.47
CA ASN A 102 -46.31 -15.31 1.23
C ASN A 102 -46.02 -15.53 -0.27
N SER A 103 -44.81 -15.91 -0.63
CA SER A 103 -44.43 -16.16 -2.03
C SER A 103 -45.24 -17.25 -2.72
N ASP A 104 -45.86 -18.18 -1.96
CA ASP A 104 -46.58 -19.34 -2.47
C ASP A 104 -48.11 -19.09 -2.50
N SER A 105 -48.58 -17.92 -2.06
CA SER A 105 -49.99 -17.56 -2.06
C SER A 105 -50.55 -17.53 -3.49
N VAL A 106 -51.73 -18.09 -3.67
CA VAL A 106 -52.40 -18.11 -4.98
C VAL A 106 -52.80 -16.71 -5.45
N GLN A 107 -52.83 -16.49 -6.74
CA GLN A 107 -53.22 -15.23 -7.38
C GLN A 107 -54.27 -15.53 -8.46
N PRO A 108 -55.42 -14.83 -8.47
CA PRO A 108 -55.90 -13.86 -7.46
C PRO A 108 -56.25 -14.52 -6.13
N LEU A 109 -56.13 -13.76 -5.02
CA LEU A 109 -56.52 -14.26 -3.70
C LEU A 109 -58.03 -14.24 -3.51
N ILE A 110 -58.73 -13.23 -4.08
CA ILE A 110 -60.17 -13.01 -3.97
C ILE A 110 -60.75 -12.88 -5.36
N THR A 111 -61.82 -13.70 -5.62
CA THR A 111 -62.62 -13.62 -6.84
C THR A 111 -64.08 -13.40 -6.48
N GLY A 112 -64.81 -12.77 -7.37
CA GLY A 112 -66.25 -12.53 -7.16
C GLY A 112 -66.92 -11.67 -8.24
N GLY A 113 -68.17 -11.39 -8.10
CA GLY A 113 -68.91 -10.58 -9.04
C GLY A 113 -68.45 -9.11 -9.03
N SER A 114 -68.33 -8.54 -7.84
CA SER A 114 -67.93 -7.14 -7.66
C SER A 114 -67.28 -6.87 -6.32
N ALA A 115 -66.57 -5.74 -6.22
CA ALA A 115 -66.01 -5.26 -4.96
C ALA A 115 -66.27 -3.76 -4.77
N THR A 116 -66.64 -3.38 -3.55
CA THR A 116 -66.69 -1.99 -3.10
C THR A 116 -65.70 -1.87 -1.96
N LEU A 117 -64.65 -1.06 -2.13
CA LEU A 117 -63.56 -0.94 -1.19
C LEU A 117 -63.65 0.33 -0.35
N GLY A 118 -63.36 0.22 0.92
CA GLY A 118 -63.18 1.27 1.91
C GLY A 118 -62.44 0.72 3.11
N GLY A 119 -62.21 1.55 4.10
CA GLY A 119 -61.45 1.14 5.29
C GLY A 119 -59.99 0.80 5.04
N ASP A 120 -59.44 -0.09 5.83
CA ASP A 120 -57.99 -0.39 5.83
C ASP A 120 -57.71 -1.79 5.27
N LEU A 121 -56.68 -1.87 4.44
CA LEU A 121 -56.08 -3.13 4.03
C LEU A 121 -54.86 -3.36 4.89
N VAL A 122 -54.82 -4.48 5.58
CA VAL A 122 -53.69 -4.92 6.39
C VAL A 122 -53.16 -6.23 5.80
N VAL A 123 -51.88 -6.25 5.45
CA VAL A 123 -51.17 -7.46 5.04
C VAL A 123 -50.30 -7.89 6.21
N SER A 124 -50.57 -9.07 6.78
CA SER A 124 -49.82 -9.64 7.89
C SER A 124 -49.13 -10.92 7.50
N ASP A 125 -48.06 -11.23 8.21
CA ASP A 125 -47.21 -12.44 8.01
C ASP A 125 -46.73 -12.64 6.58
N ALA A 126 -46.58 -11.54 5.82
CA ALA A 126 -46.05 -11.60 4.47
C ALA A 126 -44.52 -11.67 4.53
N SER A 127 -43.95 -12.71 3.99
CA SER A 127 -42.50 -12.77 3.71
C SER A 127 -42.26 -12.34 2.25
N LEU A 128 -41.71 -11.15 2.07
CA LEU A 128 -41.20 -10.72 0.77
C LEU A 128 -39.85 -11.39 0.51
N GLN A 129 -39.64 -11.88 -0.71
CA GLN A 129 -38.32 -12.32 -1.08
C GLN A 129 -37.38 -11.11 -1.14
N ALA A 130 -36.13 -11.29 -0.69
CA ALA A 130 -35.11 -10.30 -0.87
C ALA A 130 -34.92 -10.06 -2.38
N ARG A 131 -35.02 -8.77 -2.79
CA ARG A 131 -34.74 -8.35 -4.16
C ARG A 131 -33.32 -7.82 -4.24
N ALA A 132 -32.62 -8.13 -5.32
CA ALA A 132 -31.30 -7.58 -5.59
C ALA A 132 -31.39 -6.21 -6.29
N SER A 133 -32.52 -5.93 -6.91
CA SER A 133 -32.75 -4.71 -7.71
C SER A 133 -34.24 -4.35 -7.77
N ASP A 134 -34.52 -3.06 -7.98
CA ASP A 134 -35.89 -2.56 -8.27
C ASP A 134 -36.44 -3.12 -9.62
N ALA A 135 -35.55 -3.56 -10.52
CA ALA A 135 -35.98 -4.25 -11.75
C ALA A 135 -36.66 -5.61 -11.49
N GLU A 136 -36.47 -6.20 -10.32
CA GLU A 136 -37.06 -7.46 -9.90
C GLU A 136 -38.38 -7.29 -9.17
N PHE A 137 -38.85 -6.06 -8.97
CA PHE A 137 -40.11 -5.76 -8.28
C PHE A 137 -41.29 -6.37 -9.03
N GLN A 138 -42.24 -6.88 -8.27
CA GLN A 138 -43.38 -7.62 -8.78
C GLN A 138 -44.69 -7.02 -8.26
N SER A 139 -45.77 -7.36 -8.95
CA SER A 139 -47.15 -7.11 -8.51
C SER A 139 -47.81 -8.42 -8.11
N PHE A 140 -48.57 -8.39 -7.02
CA PHE A 140 -49.41 -9.46 -6.56
C PHE A 140 -50.87 -9.11 -6.85
N LYS A 141 -51.61 -9.97 -7.59
CA LYS A 141 -53.03 -9.78 -7.86
C LYS A 141 -53.84 -10.21 -6.63
N LEU A 142 -54.31 -9.21 -5.85
CA LEU A 142 -55.09 -9.46 -4.65
C LEU A 142 -56.54 -9.84 -5.02
N MET A 143 -57.15 -9.12 -5.94
CA MET A 143 -58.52 -9.34 -6.39
C MET A 143 -58.63 -9.38 -7.90
N ASP A 144 -59.55 -10.24 -8.40
CA ASP A 144 -59.95 -10.31 -9.80
C ASP A 144 -61.48 -10.55 -9.84
N MET A 145 -62.25 -9.48 -10.13
CA MET A 145 -63.69 -9.45 -10.06
C MET A 145 -64.30 -9.49 -11.47
N ASP A 146 -65.58 -9.90 -11.60
CA ASP A 146 -66.29 -9.92 -12.90
C ASP A 146 -66.65 -8.50 -13.40
N SER A 147 -66.62 -7.49 -12.52
CA SER A 147 -66.89 -6.09 -12.86
C SER A 147 -65.94 -5.14 -12.16
N ASP A 148 -65.90 -3.90 -12.67
CA ASP A 148 -65.01 -2.86 -12.14
C ASP A 148 -65.17 -2.66 -10.63
N ILE A 149 -64.04 -2.58 -9.94
CA ILE A 149 -63.98 -2.32 -8.50
C ILE A 149 -64.33 -0.84 -8.25
N SER A 150 -65.19 -0.60 -7.24
CA SER A 150 -65.55 0.74 -6.83
C SER A 150 -64.97 1.11 -5.48
N GLY A 151 -64.67 2.38 -5.28
CA GLY A 151 -63.99 2.86 -4.07
C GLY A 151 -62.51 2.45 -4.01
N ASP A 152 -61.88 2.69 -2.91
CA ASP A 152 -60.49 2.27 -2.64
C ASP A 152 -60.30 2.13 -1.13
N PHE A 153 -59.29 1.40 -0.71
CA PHE A 153 -58.86 1.37 0.67
C PHE A 153 -58.30 2.74 1.09
N THR A 154 -58.59 3.16 2.32
CA THR A 154 -58.09 4.41 2.88
C THR A 154 -56.61 4.31 3.20
N SER A 155 -56.15 3.14 3.67
CA SER A 155 -54.75 2.89 3.99
C SER A 155 -54.35 1.45 3.70
N LEU A 156 -53.03 1.26 3.49
CA LEU A 156 -52.38 -0.05 3.41
C LEU A 156 -51.33 -0.15 4.53
N THR A 157 -51.42 -1.19 5.37
CA THR A 157 -50.42 -1.51 6.38
C THR A 157 -49.78 -2.84 6.06
N MET A 158 -48.44 -2.86 6.01
CA MET A 158 -47.66 -4.09 5.83
C MET A 158 -46.96 -4.46 7.15
N ASN A 159 -47.40 -5.52 7.79
CA ASN A 159 -46.76 -6.06 8.99
C ASN A 159 -45.72 -7.11 8.61
N LEU A 160 -44.57 -6.65 8.10
CA LEU A 160 -43.43 -7.48 7.69
C LEU A 160 -42.35 -7.45 8.76
N THR A 161 -41.80 -8.61 9.07
CA THR A 161 -40.54 -8.71 9.76
C THR A 161 -39.42 -8.54 8.72
N ASP A 162 -38.38 -7.73 9.02
CA ASP A 162 -37.19 -7.54 8.19
C ASP A 162 -37.42 -6.85 6.82
N GLN A 163 -38.44 -6.04 6.69
CA GLN A 163 -38.64 -5.25 5.47
C GLN A 163 -37.59 -4.15 5.35
N PRO A 164 -36.86 -4.06 4.20
CA PRO A 164 -35.99 -2.92 3.94
C PRO A 164 -36.78 -1.60 3.93
N ASP A 165 -36.21 -0.55 4.49
CA ASP A 165 -36.86 0.75 4.57
C ASP A 165 -37.11 1.41 3.20
N TYR A 166 -36.29 1.08 2.22
CA TYR A 166 -36.41 1.61 0.84
C TYR A 166 -37.43 0.89 -0.04
N LEU A 167 -37.97 -0.25 0.41
CA LEU A 167 -38.97 -1.01 -0.30
C LEU A 167 -40.34 -0.74 0.31
N THR A 168 -41.30 -0.41 -0.51
CA THR A 168 -42.71 -0.22 -0.12
C THR A 168 -43.63 -1.03 -1.01
N VAL A 169 -44.87 -1.22 -0.57
CA VAL A 169 -45.93 -1.86 -1.36
C VAL A 169 -47.07 -0.86 -1.52
N THR A 170 -47.50 -0.65 -2.72
CA THR A 170 -48.62 0.18 -3.10
C THR A 170 -49.81 -0.70 -3.44
N GLY A 171 -50.96 -0.44 -2.85
CA GLY A 171 -52.23 -1.05 -3.25
C GLY A 171 -53.00 -0.14 -4.19
N THR A 172 -53.39 -0.65 -5.34
CA THR A 172 -54.12 0.14 -6.33
C THR A 172 -54.99 -0.74 -7.21
N ILE A 173 -56.16 -0.18 -7.65
CA ILE A 173 -56.90 -0.74 -8.74
C ILE A 173 -56.04 -0.70 -9.99
N ASN A 174 -55.97 -1.82 -10.72
CA ASN A 174 -55.17 -1.90 -11.93
C ASN A 174 -55.61 -0.85 -12.96
N PRO A 175 -54.75 0.08 -13.38
CA PRO A 175 -55.12 1.10 -14.36
C PRO A 175 -55.51 0.55 -15.73
N GLU A 176 -55.07 -0.67 -16.07
CA GLU A 176 -55.32 -1.33 -17.34
C GLU A 176 -56.57 -2.23 -17.29
N ASP A 177 -56.97 -2.66 -16.11
CA ASP A 177 -58.17 -3.49 -15.86
C ASP A 177 -58.79 -3.16 -14.50
N ALA A 178 -59.78 -2.30 -14.47
CA ALA A 178 -60.38 -1.82 -13.24
C ALA A 178 -61.11 -2.91 -12.41
N SER A 179 -61.23 -4.12 -12.94
CA SER A 179 -61.74 -5.28 -12.19
C SER A 179 -60.71 -5.93 -11.27
N GLU A 180 -59.46 -5.53 -11.41
CA GLU A 180 -58.31 -6.10 -10.63
C GLU A 180 -57.79 -5.13 -9.57
N TYR A 181 -57.39 -5.67 -8.41
CA TYR A 181 -56.67 -4.91 -7.39
C TYR A 181 -55.28 -5.50 -7.19
N LEU A 182 -54.25 -4.66 -7.33
CA LEU A 182 -52.83 -5.06 -7.29
C LEU A 182 -52.14 -4.53 -6.06
N LEU A 183 -51.28 -5.39 -5.45
CA LEU A 183 -50.23 -4.98 -4.51
C LEU A 183 -48.93 -4.95 -5.27
N THR A 184 -48.31 -3.77 -5.42
CA THR A 184 -47.12 -3.58 -6.25
C THR A 184 -45.96 -3.14 -5.38
N GLU A 185 -44.83 -3.88 -5.47
CA GLU A 185 -43.56 -3.49 -4.87
C GLU A 185 -43.03 -2.24 -5.55
N GLY A 186 -42.42 -1.35 -4.79
CA GLY A 186 -41.82 -0.12 -5.29
C GLY A 186 -40.79 0.44 -4.32
N LEU A 187 -40.10 1.48 -4.78
CA LEU A 187 -39.19 2.24 -3.92
C LEU A 187 -39.96 3.21 -3.04
N SER A 188 -39.57 3.33 -1.78
CA SER A 188 -40.13 4.34 -0.84
C SER A 188 -39.94 5.77 -1.37
N TRP A 189 -38.92 6.00 -2.21
CA TRP A 189 -38.72 7.26 -2.95
C TRP A 189 -39.96 7.67 -3.73
N ASN A 190 -40.65 6.71 -4.34
CA ASN A 190 -41.82 6.93 -5.19
C ASN A 190 -43.13 6.60 -4.48
N ALA A 191 -43.17 6.48 -3.15
CA ALA A 191 -44.34 6.09 -2.39
C ALA A 191 -45.50 7.05 -2.58
N THR A 192 -46.73 6.52 -2.56
CA THR A 192 -47.97 7.26 -2.64
C THR A 192 -48.67 7.32 -1.29
N ALA A 193 -49.77 8.08 -1.18
CA ALA A 193 -50.53 8.17 0.05
C ALA A 193 -51.16 6.83 0.50
N THR A 194 -51.36 5.88 -0.43
CA THR A 194 -51.88 4.53 -0.16
C THR A 194 -50.80 3.48 0.05
N SER A 195 -49.55 3.88 0.03
CA SER A 195 -48.43 2.98 0.27
C SER A 195 -48.29 2.57 1.74
N ALA A 196 -47.75 1.41 1.98
CA ALA A 196 -47.49 0.89 3.33
C ALA A 196 -46.47 1.73 4.12
N THR A 197 -45.56 2.41 3.44
CA THR A 197 -44.51 3.24 4.02
C THR A 197 -44.59 4.65 3.45
N PRO A 198 -44.45 5.70 4.26
CA PRO A 198 -44.38 7.08 3.77
C PRO A 198 -43.18 7.25 2.81
N ALA A 199 -43.31 8.16 1.84
CA ALA A 199 -42.23 8.48 0.94
C ALA A 199 -41.03 9.05 1.70
N HIS A 200 -39.86 8.55 1.41
CA HIS A 200 -38.60 9.03 1.94
C HIS A 200 -37.41 8.63 1.05
N GLY A 201 -36.26 9.28 1.25
CA GLY A 201 -35.04 9.06 0.49
C GLY A 201 -33.96 8.28 1.22
N THR A 202 -34.31 7.53 2.26
CA THR A 202 -33.33 6.74 3.04
C THR A 202 -33.27 5.30 2.55
N PHE A 203 -32.03 4.83 2.36
CA PHE A 203 -31.70 3.45 1.98
C PHE A 203 -30.81 2.86 3.06
N THR A 204 -31.36 1.96 3.87
CA THR A 204 -30.62 1.25 4.91
C THR A 204 -30.38 -0.19 4.49
N LEU A 205 -29.11 -0.57 4.36
CA LEU A 205 -28.69 -1.94 4.01
C LEU A 205 -27.77 -2.49 5.10
N GLY A 206 -28.11 -3.68 5.58
CA GLY A 206 -27.29 -4.39 6.57
C GLY A 206 -25.98 -4.88 6.02
N ALA A 207 -25.05 -5.29 6.89
CA ALA A 207 -23.77 -5.84 6.50
C ALA A 207 -23.94 -7.07 5.59
N GLY A 208 -23.27 -7.07 4.43
CA GLY A 208 -23.38 -8.13 3.42
C GLY A 208 -24.59 -7.99 2.48
N ASP A 209 -25.51 -7.08 2.76
CA ASP A 209 -26.65 -6.82 1.87
C ASP A 209 -26.23 -5.86 0.74
N SER A 210 -26.83 -6.07 -0.43
CA SER A 210 -26.66 -5.20 -1.59
C SER A 210 -27.99 -4.99 -2.31
N PHE A 211 -28.17 -3.81 -2.88
CA PHE A 211 -29.34 -3.47 -3.66
C PHE A 211 -28.95 -2.50 -4.77
N GLU A 212 -29.52 -2.70 -5.97
CA GLU A 212 -29.29 -1.83 -7.12
C GLU A 212 -30.60 -1.09 -7.48
N VAL A 213 -30.51 0.25 -7.58
CA VAL A 213 -31.57 1.07 -8.14
C VAL A 213 -31.23 1.35 -9.60
N THR A 214 -31.99 0.73 -10.50
CA THR A 214 -31.85 0.87 -11.96
C THR A 214 -32.71 2.00 -12.53
N SER A 215 -33.79 2.35 -11.84
CA SER A 215 -34.69 3.45 -12.24
C SER A 215 -34.10 4.81 -11.92
N VAL A 216 -34.57 5.82 -12.61
CA VAL A 216 -34.17 7.21 -12.38
C VAL A 216 -34.88 7.77 -11.14
N LEU A 217 -34.07 8.23 -10.17
CA LEU A 217 -34.56 8.96 -9.01
C LEU A 217 -34.63 10.47 -9.37
N GLY A 218 -35.80 11.01 -9.43
CA GLY A 218 -36.06 12.42 -9.64
C GLY A 218 -36.70 13.08 -8.42
N ASP A 219 -36.79 14.40 -8.44
CA ASP A 219 -37.46 15.18 -7.38
C ASP A 219 -38.91 14.77 -7.20
N LYS A 220 -39.33 14.68 -5.96
CA LYS A 220 -40.70 14.41 -5.52
C LYS A 220 -41.26 15.54 -4.67
N THR A 221 -42.55 15.49 -4.41
CA THR A 221 -43.15 16.38 -3.41
C THR A 221 -42.71 15.91 -2.03
N GLY A 222 -42.10 16.80 -1.25
CA GLY A 222 -41.70 16.51 0.13
C GLY A 222 -42.86 16.29 1.08
N ASN A 223 -42.56 15.84 2.26
CA ASN A 223 -43.49 15.70 3.40
C ASN A 223 -42.85 16.27 4.67
N SER A 224 -43.44 15.99 5.85
CA SER A 224 -42.93 16.53 7.13
C SER A 224 -41.53 16.06 7.47
N ASP A 225 -41.10 14.90 6.94
CA ASP A 225 -39.87 14.20 7.35
C ASP A 225 -38.82 14.09 6.25
N TRP A 226 -39.19 14.43 5.03
CA TRP A 226 -38.30 14.36 3.86
C TRP A 226 -38.61 15.47 2.88
N ASP A 227 -37.57 16.08 2.35
CA ASP A 227 -37.65 17.20 1.40
C ASP A 227 -38.12 16.80 -0.02
N GLY A 228 -38.23 15.50 -0.30
CA GLY A 228 -38.56 14.98 -1.63
C GLY A 228 -37.40 14.91 -2.61
N LYS A 229 -36.21 15.29 -2.21
CA LYS A 229 -35.03 15.51 -3.09
C LYS A 229 -33.74 14.90 -2.64
N SER A 230 -33.56 14.65 -1.33
CA SER A 230 -32.32 14.20 -0.73
C SER A 230 -32.29 12.69 -0.60
N LEU A 231 -31.09 12.12 -0.79
CA LEU A 231 -30.80 10.69 -0.59
C LEU A 231 -29.88 10.51 0.61
N THR A 232 -30.23 9.58 1.50
CA THR A 232 -29.40 9.17 2.63
C THR A 232 -29.12 7.68 2.57
N LYS A 233 -27.83 7.28 2.58
CA LYS A 233 -27.41 5.88 2.66
C LYS A 233 -26.97 5.55 4.08
N LEU A 234 -27.60 4.56 4.69
CA LEU A 234 -27.33 4.04 6.02
C LEU A 234 -27.00 2.55 5.99
N GLY A 235 -26.46 2.05 7.10
CA GLY A 235 -26.10 0.64 7.26
C GLY A 235 -24.86 0.22 6.48
N ALA A 236 -24.22 -0.87 6.90
CA ALA A 236 -22.91 -1.30 6.39
C ALA A 236 -22.95 -1.94 4.99
N GLY A 237 -24.13 -2.15 4.41
CA GLY A 237 -24.29 -2.75 3.08
C GLY A 237 -24.01 -1.79 1.92
N LYS A 238 -24.23 -2.28 0.70
CA LYS A 238 -23.93 -1.55 -0.55
C LYS A 238 -25.21 -1.19 -1.30
N LEU A 239 -25.38 0.10 -1.58
CA LEU A 239 -26.37 0.61 -2.52
C LEU A 239 -25.68 0.97 -3.84
N THR A 240 -26.18 0.44 -4.94
CA THR A 240 -25.72 0.80 -6.30
C THR A 240 -26.79 1.61 -7.01
N LEU A 241 -26.39 2.72 -7.61
CA LEU A 241 -27.25 3.53 -8.49
C LEU A 241 -26.74 3.41 -9.93
N SER A 242 -27.52 2.82 -10.82
CA SER A 242 -27.18 2.66 -12.24
C SER A 242 -28.02 3.52 -13.17
N GLY A 243 -29.03 4.23 -12.65
CA GLY A 243 -29.84 5.17 -13.39
C GLY A 243 -29.22 6.57 -13.48
N ALA A 244 -29.61 7.32 -14.48
CA ALA A 244 -29.25 8.73 -14.64
C ALA A 244 -30.12 9.60 -13.72
N ASN A 245 -29.79 9.65 -12.43
CA ASN A 245 -30.59 10.29 -11.40
C ASN A 245 -30.58 11.81 -11.50
N THR A 246 -31.76 12.41 -11.38
CA THR A 246 -31.98 13.86 -11.58
C THR A 246 -32.43 14.59 -10.32
N TYR A 247 -32.46 13.91 -9.17
CA TYR A 247 -32.83 14.57 -7.92
C TYR A 247 -31.86 15.70 -7.56
N SER A 248 -32.37 16.78 -7.01
CA SER A 248 -31.62 18.02 -6.79
C SER A 248 -31.18 18.27 -5.36
N GLY A 249 -31.59 17.43 -4.43
CA GLY A 249 -31.17 17.50 -3.03
C GLY A 249 -29.80 16.86 -2.80
N ASP A 250 -29.30 16.99 -1.59
CA ASP A 250 -28.00 16.43 -1.21
C ASP A 250 -28.03 14.91 -1.12
N THR A 251 -26.91 14.30 -1.41
CA THR A 251 -26.65 12.88 -1.18
C THR A 251 -25.75 12.72 0.03
N ASN A 252 -26.23 12.03 1.06
CA ASN A 252 -25.49 11.81 2.31
C ASN A 252 -25.18 10.33 2.46
N VAL A 253 -23.90 9.98 2.30
CA VAL A 253 -23.38 8.62 2.51
C VAL A 253 -22.86 8.57 3.94
N GLN A 254 -23.68 8.06 4.87
CA GLN A 254 -23.35 8.07 6.30
C GLN A 254 -22.71 6.78 6.75
N GLU A 255 -23.11 5.65 6.18
CA GLU A 255 -22.59 4.33 6.50
C GLU A 255 -22.54 3.44 5.27
N GLY A 256 -21.63 2.45 5.27
CA GLY A 256 -21.50 1.46 4.20
C GLY A 256 -21.06 2.07 2.88
N THR A 257 -21.54 1.53 1.77
CA THR A 257 -21.09 1.92 0.43
C THR A 257 -22.24 2.42 -0.44
N LEU A 258 -22.06 3.58 -1.07
CA LEU A 258 -22.84 4.05 -2.22
C LEU A 258 -21.96 3.98 -3.47
N TRP A 259 -22.43 3.27 -4.49
CA TRP A 259 -21.68 3.01 -5.72
C TRP A 259 -22.45 3.43 -6.95
N LEU A 260 -21.82 4.14 -7.86
CA LEU A 260 -22.37 4.45 -9.17
C LEU A 260 -21.85 3.46 -10.22
N SER A 261 -22.75 2.92 -11.05
CA SER A 261 -22.39 1.97 -12.11
C SER A 261 -23.16 2.23 -13.40
N GLY A 262 -22.69 1.70 -14.51
CA GLY A 262 -23.34 1.87 -15.80
C GLY A 262 -23.48 3.35 -16.19
N ASP A 263 -24.73 3.79 -16.44
CA ASP A 263 -25.06 5.19 -16.75
C ASP A 263 -25.31 6.03 -15.48
N GLY A 264 -24.92 5.51 -14.30
CA GLY A 264 -25.18 6.12 -13.00
C GLY A 264 -24.68 7.56 -12.89
N THR A 265 -25.60 8.49 -12.61
CA THR A 265 -25.28 9.88 -12.32
C THR A 265 -25.99 10.35 -11.06
N ILE A 266 -25.44 11.37 -10.42
CA ILE A 266 -26.10 12.12 -9.34
C ILE A 266 -26.27 13.56 -9.80
N GLY A 267 -27.53 13.99 -9.93
CA GLY A 267 -27.91 15.35 -10.30
C GLY A 267 -27.82 15.64 -11.80
N GLU A 268 -28.45 16.72 -12.20
CA GLU A 268 -28.37 17.24 -13.56
C GLU A 268 -27.13 18.14 -13.73
N MET A 269 -26.66 18.28 -14.95
CA MET A 269 -25.54 19.16 -15.27
C MET A 269 -25.82 20.60 -14.80
N GLY A 270 -24.87 21.18 -14.06
CA GLY A 270 -25.02 22.51 -13.46
C GLY A 270 -25.74 22.52 -12.11
N SER A 271 -26.06 21.36 -11.55
CA SER A 271 -26.62 21.25 -10.20
C SER A 271 -25.68 21.82 -9.13
N GLN A 272 -26.27 22.45 -8.11
CA GLN A 272 -25.53 23.00 -6.95
C GLN A 272 -25.61 22.09 -5.73
N GLN A 273 -26.11 20.87 -5.89
CA GLN A 273 -26.23 19.92 -4.80
C GLN A 273 -24.88 19.43 -4.29
N ALA A 274 -24.86 18.86 -3.10
CA ALA A 274 -23.69 18.28 -2.48
C ALA A 274 -23.79 16.76 -2.35
N VAL A 275 -22.64 16.08 -2.44
CA VAL A 275 -22.46 14.71 -1.99
C VAL A 275 -21.54 14.75 -0.78
N ASN A 276 -22.02 14.28 0.37
CA ASN A 276 -21.31 14.26 1.63
C ASN A 276 -21.01 12.81 2.02
N VAL A 277 -19.73 12.47 2.12
CA VAL A 277 -19.27 11.13 2.52
C VAL A 277 -18.74 11.19 3.94
N ALA A 278 -19.45 10.57 4.88
CA ALA A 278 -19.08 10.59 6.28
C ALA A 278 -17.88 9.68 6.56
N SER A 279 -17.20 9.96 7.67
CA SER A 279 -16.10 9.11 8.16
C SER A 279 -16.58 7.66 8.32
N GLY A 280 -15.82 6.71 7.77
CA GLY A 280 -16.15 5.28 7.77
C GLY A 280 -17.09 4.84 6.64
N ALA A 281 -17.70 5.77 5.89
CA ALA A 281 -18.49 5.45 4.70
C ALA A 281 -17.64 5.44 3.44
N THR A 282 -18.13 4.77 2.40
CA THR A 282 -17.47 4.67 1.09
C THR A 282 -18.43 5.17 0.00
N PHE A 283 -17.90 6.00 -0.88
CA PHE A 283 -18.58 6.46 -2.08
C PHE A 283 -17.68 6.23 -3.28
N GLY A 284 -18.23 5.81 -4.40
CA GLY A 284 -17.42 5.60 -5.60
C GLY A 284 -18.22 5.41 -6.87
N GLY A 285 -17.52 5.30 -7.97
CA GLY A 285 -18.11 5.10 -9.28
C GLY A 285 -17.20 4.34 -10.24
N SER A 286 -17.83 3.52 -11.09
CA SER A 286 -17.19 2.83 -12.20
C SER A 286 -16.98 3.75 -13.40
N ASN A 287 -16.43 3.22 -14.46
CA ASN A 287 -16.18 3.96 -15.69
C ASN A 287 -17.44 4.65 -16.26
N GLY A 288 -17.32 5.92 -16.59
CA GLY A 288 -18.37 6.70 -17.23
C GLY A 288 -19.41 7.29 -16.27
N THR A 289 -19.32 7.03 -14.97
CA THR A 289 -20.23 7.57 -13.97
C THR A 289 -19.88 9.02 -13.60
N THR A 290 -20.88 9.79 -13.19
CA THR A 290 -20.75 11.23 -13.02
C THR A 290 -21.51 11.73 -11.78
N VAL A 291 -20.91 12.63 -11.04
CA VAL A 291 -21.55 13.45 -10.00
C VAL A 291 -21.61 14.89 -10.48
N ASN A 292 -22.81 15.45 -10.58
CA ASN A 292 -23.01 16.87 -10.88
C ASN A 292 -23.27 17.63 -9.57
N GLY A 293 -22.21 18.18 -9.01
CA GLY A 293 -22.25 18.89 -7.74
C GLY A 293 -20.94 18.82 -6.97
N LYS A 294 -20.92 19.48 -5.82
CA LYS A 294 -19.77 19.50 -4.91
C LYS A 294 -19.67 18.20 -4.12
N VAL A 295 -18.47 17.66 -3.98
CA VAL A 295 -18.20 16.47 -3.15
C VAL A 295 -17.34 16.84 -1.95
N THR A 296 -17.78 16.46 -0.76
CA THR A 296 -16.99 16.55 0.48
C THR A 296 -16.77 15.13 1.00
N ASN A 297 -15.51 14.71 1.05
CA ASN A 297 -15.14 13.36 1.47
C ASN A 297 -14.44 13.39 2.83
N GLU A 298 -15.09 12.86 3.86
CA GLU A 298 -14.51 12.54 5.17
C GLU A 298 -14.27 11.03 5.35
N GLY A 299 -14.83 10.21 4.45
CA GLY A 299 -14.68 8.76 4.42
C GLY A 299 -13.70 8.29 3.35
N THR A 300 -14.19 7.39 2.48
CA THR A 300 -13.41 6.84 1.36
C THR A 300 -14.11 7.13 0.03
N LEU A 301 -13.39 7.76 -0.90
CA LEU A 301 -13.80 7.97 -2.29
C LEU A 301 -13.02 6.99 -3.18
N VAL A 302 -13.73 6.12 -3.91
CA VAL A 302 -13.13 5.11 -4.79
C VAL A 302 -13.45 5.45 -6.24
N PHE A 303 -12.44 5.50 -7.11
CA PHE A 303 -12.63 5.75 -8.53
C PHE A 303 -12.19 4.56 -9.37
N GLY A 304 -13.15 4.05 -10.16
CA GLY A 304 -13.01 2.88 -11.00
C GLY A 304 -13.16 1.56 -10.27
N ASP A 305 -13.35 0.51 -11.03
CA ASP A 305 -13.50 -0.88 -10.58
C ASP A 305 -12.21 -1.65 -10.85
N SER A 306 -11.94 -2.70 -10.08
CA SER A 306 -10.77 -3.58 -10.24
C SER A 306 -10.80 -4.42 -11.53
N GLU A 307 -11.96 -4.57 -12.13
CA GLU A 307 -12.15 -5.33 -13.37
C GLU A 307 -12.04 -4.46 -14.63
N GLU A 308 -11.98 -3.13 -14.46
CA GLU A 308 -11.89 -2.17 -15.56
C GLU A 308 -10.45 -1.63 -15.68
N THR A 309 -10.02 -1.38 -16.91
CA THR A 309 -8.76 -0.69 -17.19
C THR A 309 -9.07 0.68 -17.79
N GLY A 310 -8.51 1.73 -17.21
CA GLY A 310 -8.70 3.09 -17.70
C GLY A 310 -10.08 3.68 -17.39
N ALA A 311 -10.69 3.30 -16.28
CA ALA A 311 -11.96 3.88 -15.84
C ALA A 311 -11.83 5.36 -15.51
N ILE A 312 -12.85 6.14 -15.89
CA ILE A 312 -12.94 7.57 -15.56
C ILE A 312 -14.20 7.78 -14.71
N PHE A 313 -13.99 8.25 -13.49
CA PHE A 313 -15.05 8.71 -12.60
C PHE A 313 -15.03 10.23 -12.55
N THR A 314 -16.12 10.88 -12.91
CA THR A 314 -16.19 12.34 -13.11
C THR A 314 -16.96 13.02 -12.00
N LEU A 315 -16.37 14.07 -11.43
CA LEU A 315 -17.00 14.99 -10.50
C LEU A 315 -17.11 16.37 -11.16
N ASN A 316 -18.30 16.80 -11.53
CA ASN A 316 -18.57 18.13 -12.09
C ASN A 316 -18.86 19.10 -10.94
N GLY A 317 -17.83 19.53 -10.26
CA GLY A 317 -17.88 20.42 -9.12
C GLY A 317 -16.61 20.33 -8.27
N ASP A 318 -16.53 21.16 -7.25
CA ASP A 318 -15.39 21.18 -6.36
C ASP A 318 -15.32 19.91 -5.48
N LEU A 319 -14.11 19.46 -5.20
CA LEU A 319 -13.83 18.35 -4.29
C LEU A 319 -13.04 18.85 -3.06
N ILE A 320 -13.59 18.59 -1.89
CA ILE A 320 -12.89 18.77 -0.61
C ILE A 320 -12.60 17.39 -0.03
N ASN A 321 -11.34 17.09 0.22
CA ASN A 321 -10.93 15.79 0.76
C ASN A 321 -10.29 15.91 2.14
N MET A 322 -10.95 15.33 3.14
CA MET A 322 -10.46 15.12 4.50
C MET A 322 -10.20 13.65 4.81
N GLY A 323 -10.73 12.76 3.96
CA GLY A 323 -10.62 11.32 4.09
C GLY A 323 -9.64 10.69 3.11
N THR A 324 -9.98 9.52 2.64
CA THR A 324 -9.16 8.74 1.70
C THR A 324 -9.76 8.79 0.30
N MET A 325 -8.94 9.05 -0.69
CA MET A 325 -9.24 8.81 -2.10
C MET A 325 -8.38 7.65 -2.57
N THR A 326 -8.97 6.68 -3.24
CA THR A 326 -8.23 5.51 -3.72
C THR A 326 -8.72 5.06 -5.10
N SER A 327 -7.78 4.68 -5.95
CA SER A 327 -8.12 3.99 -7.19
C SER A 327 -8.61 2.58 -6.88
N GLY A 328 -9.64 2.14 -7.59
CA GLY A 328 -10.08 0.74 -7.60
C GLY A 328 -9.31 -0.16 -8.55
N SER A 329 -8.31 0.36 -9.28
CA SER A 329 -7.52 -0.40 -10.24
C SER A 329 -6.72 -1.53 -9.56
N SER A 330 -6.40 -2.55 -10.35
CA SER A 330 -5.40 -3.54 -9.95
C SER A 330 -3.99 -2.95 -10.06
N SER A 331 -3.09 -3.31 -9.13
CA SER A 331 -1.68 -2.90 -9.21
C SER A 331 -0.99 -3.34 -10.50
N SER A 332 -1.45 -4.43 -11.13
CA SER A 332 -0.93 -4.93 -12.40
C SER A 332 -1.43 -4.17 -13.62
N THR A 333 -2.55 -3.45 -13.50
CA THR A 333 -3.22 -2.73 -14.60
C THR A 333 -3.73 -1.37 -14.13
N PRO A 334 -2.83 -0.44 -13.74
CA PRO A 334 -3.23 0.91 -13.37
C PRO A 334 -3.74 1.69 -14.58
N GLY A 335 -4.45 2.78 -14.36
CA GLY A 335 -4.93 3.66 -15.41
C GLY A 335 -6.28 4.32 -15.13
N ASN A 336 -6.83 4.13 -13.92
CA ASN A 336 -8.08 4.79 -13.54
C ASN A 336 -7.85 6.28 -13.26
N THR A 337 -8.84 7.09 -13.61
CA THR A 337 -8.81 8.53 -13.43
C THR A 337 -9.97 9.01 -12.58
N LEU A 338 -9.66 9.79 -11.55
CA LEU A 338 -10.64 10.66 -10.90
C LEU A 338 -10.56 12.03 -11.59
N TYR A 339 -11.60 12.37 -12.34
CA TYR A 339 -11.67 13.62 -13.07
C TYR A 339 -12.54 14.62 -12.31
N VAL A 340 -11.94 15.72 -11.86
CA VAL A 340 -12.59 16.79 -11.10
C VAL A 340 -12.70 18.03 -12.00
N ASP A 341 -13.90 18.28 -12.50
CA ASP A 341 -14.20 19.52 -13.23
C ASP A 341 -14.59 20.63 -12.24
N GLY A 342 -13.61 21.13 -11.57
CA GLY A 342 -13.70 22.10 -10.47
C GLY A 342 -12.35 22.24 -9.77
N SER A 343 -12.37 22.88 -8.60
CA SER A 343 -11.19 23.02 -7.76
C SER A 343 -11.10 21.88 -6.73
N TYR A 344 -9.88 21.56 -6.35
CA TYR A 344 -9.58 20.56 -5.32
C TYR A 344 -8.97 21.22 -4.09
N THR A 345 -9.47 20.85 -2.92
CA THR A 345 -8.91 21.27 -1.63
C THR A 345 -8.62 20.03 -0.78
N GLY A 346 -7.34 19.79 -0.51
CA GLY A 346 -6.91 18.81 0.47
C GLY A 346 -6.95 19.40 1.88
N ASN A 347 -7.55 18.67 2.81
CA ASN A 347 -7.62 19.10 4.20
C ASN A 347 -7.14 17.98 5.13
N GLY A 348 -5.89 17.53 4.88
CA GLY A 348 -5.24 16.46 5.63
C GLY A 348 -5.65 15.05 5.20
N GLY A 349 -6.32 14.89 4.06
CA GLY A 349 -6.69 13.58 3.52
C GLY A 349 -5.56 12.88 2.76
N SER A 350 -5.85 11.67 2.27
CA SER A 350 -4.90 10.82 1.58
C SER A 350 -5.37 10.47 0.17
N LEU A 351 -4.41 10.23 -0.74
CA LEU A 351 -4.64 9.75 -2.11
C LEU A 351 -3.76 8.53 -2.36
N TYR A 352 -4.37 7.42 -2.79
CA TYR A 352 -3.68 6.17 -3.13
C TYR A 352 -3.79 5.90 -4.62
N LEU A 353 -2.66 5.75 -5.29
CA LEU A 353 -2.56 5.48 -6.73
C LEU A 353 -1.70 4.25 -6.99
N ASN A 354 -2.09 3.46 -7.99
CA ASN A 354 -1.25 2.42 -8.57
C ASN A 354 -0.52 3.00 -9.78
N THR A 355 0.78 2.71 -9.91
CA THR A 355 1.62 3.25 -10.97
C THR A 355 2.61 2.18 -11.44
N VAL A 356 2.75 2.02 -12.75
CA VAL A 356 3.87 1.29 -13.32
C VAL A 356 5.10 2.18 -13.26
N LEU A 357 6.14 1.71 -12.60
CA LEU A 357 7.39 2.46 -12.45
C LEU A 357 8.31 2.17 -13.63
N GLY A 358 8.36 3.04 -14.56
CA GLY A 358 9.15 2.99 -15.78
C GLY A 358 9.54 4.41 -16.22
N ASP A 359 9.52 4.68 -17.53
CA ASP A 359 9.73 5.99 -18.10
C ASP A 359 8.48 6.90 -17.98
N ASP A 360 8.56 8.09 -18.58
CA ASP A 360 7.50 9.12 -18.51
C ASP A 360 6.13 8.65 -19.01
N ASP A 361 6.09 7.70 -19.97
CA ASP A 361 4.87 7.17 -20.58
C ASP A 361 4.25 5.99 -19.82
N SER A 362 4.75 5.67 -18.66
CA SER A 362 4.29 4.53 -17.86
C SER A 362 2.83 4.70 -17.42
N ALA A 363 2.09 3.60 -17.42
CA ALA A 363 0.70 3.59 -17.00
C ALA A 363 0.56 3.92 -15.50
N THR A 364 -0.36 4.81 -15.19
CA THR A 364 -0.63 5.23 -13.81
C THR A 364 -2.09 5.59 -13.62
N ASP A 365 -2.58 5.40 -12.39
CA ASP A 365 -3.80 6.07 -11.96
C ASP A 365 -3.55 7.58 -11.86
N LYS A 366 -4.57 8.38 -12.08
CA LYS A 366 -4.47 9.84 -12.10
C LYS A 366 -5.57 10.54 -11.32
N LEU A 367 -5.20 11.69 -10.75
CA LEU A 367 -6.13 12.73 -10.34
C LEU A 367 -6.02 13.90 -11.33
N VAL A 368 -7.11 14.21 -12.04
CA VAL A 368 -7.19 15.33 -12.98
C VAL A 368 -8.10 16.40 -12.37
N ILE A 369 -7.59 17.62 -12.25
CA ILE A 369 -8.27 18.77 -11.67
C ILE A 369 -8.27 19.89 -12.71
N THR A 370 -9.43 20.35 -13.15
CA THR A 370 -9.51 21.43 -14.15
C THR A 370 -9.32 22.82 -13.54
N GLY A 371 -9.63 22.98 -12.28
CA GLY A 371 -9.43 24.20 -11.50
C GLY A 371 -8.14 24.20 -10.70
N ASP A 372 -8.15 24.87 -9.56
CA ASP A 372 -7.00 25.01 -8.67
C ASP A 372 -6.86 23.83 -7.70
N ALA A 373 -5.64 23.51 -7.31
CA ALA A 373 -5.32 22.57 -6.26
C ALA A 373 -4.67 23.28 -5.07
N SER A 374 -5.19 23.06 -3.87
CA SER A 374 -4.70 23.72 -2.64
C SER A 374 -4.85 22.82 -1.42
N GLY A 375 -4.34 23.32 -0.29
CA GLY A 375 -4.32 22.55 0.96
C GLY A 375 -3.18 21.56 1.00
N THR A 376 -3.39 20.43 1.71
CA THR A 376 -2.41 19.35 1.80
C THR A 376 -3.08 17.99 1.68
N THR A 377 -2.49 17.11 0.88
CA THR A 377 -2.93 15.72 0.70
C THR A 377 -1.71 14.79 0.76
N ASP A 378 -1.80 13.77 1.58
CA ASP A 378 -0.80 12.72 1.66
C ASP A 378 -0.96 11.76 0.47
N LEU A 379 0.05 11.68 -0.39
CA LEU A 379 0.06 10.79 -1.54
C LEU A 379 0.81 9.50 -1.23
N TYR A 380 0.20 8.38 -1.57
CA TYR A 380 0.79 7.05 -1.49
C TYR A 380 0.77 6.40 -2.85
N ILE A 381 1.92 5.93 -3.30
CA ILE A 381 2.07 5.24 -4.59
C ILE A 381 2.34 3.76 -4.35
N ASN A 382 1.48 2.91 -4.87
CA ASN A 382 1.73 1.49 -5.00
C ASN A 382 2.36 1.25 -6.38
N GLY A 383 3.70 1.20 -6.40
CA GLY A 383 4.48 1.10 -7.63
C GLY A 383 4.89 -0.32 -7.95
N ILE A 384 4.80 -0.69 -9.21
CA ILE A 384 5.33 -1.93 -9.77
C ILE A 384 6.07 -1.63 -11.06
N GLY A 385 7.07 -2.41 -11.40
CA GLY A 385 7.79 -2.26 -12.66
C GLY A 385 9.28 -2.51 -12.53
N ASP A 386 9.96 -2.47 -13.66
CA ASP A 386 11.39 -2.79 -13.76
C ASP A 386 12.30 -1.57 -13.53
N GLY A 387 11.71 -0.41 -13.34
CA GLY A 387 12.41 0.86 -13.15
C GLY A 387 13.06 1.40 -14.42
N ALA A 388 13.02 2.71 -14.58
CA ALA A 388 13.76 3.42 -15.61
C ALA A 388 14.07 4.84 -15.17
N GLN A 389 15.02 5.48 -15.83
CA GLN A 389 15.22 6.92 -15.65
C GLN A 389 14.10 7.66 -16.38
N THR A 390 13.43 8.56 -15.69
CA THR A 390 12.46 9.48 -16.28
C THR A 390 13.14 10.72 -16.82
N THR A 391 12.53 11.37 -17.82
CA THR A 391 12.96 12.67 -18.35
C THR A 391 12.24 13.80 -17.65
N ASN A 392 10.89 13.81 -17.71
CA ASN A 392 10.04 14.79 -17.01
C ASN A 392 9.37 14.17 -15.79
N GLY A 393 9.14 12.87 -15.81
CA GLY A 393 8.45 12.11 -14.79
C GLY A 393 7.10 11.57 -15.26
N ILE A 394 6.56 10.67 -14.47
CA ILE A 394 5.22 10.09 -14.68
C ILE A 394 4.21 11.05 -14.05
N GLU A 395 3.33 11.62 -14.85
CA GLU A 395 2.32 12.55 -14.40
C GLU A 395 1.22 11.83 -13.61
N VAL A 396 1.10 12.12 -12.32
CA VAL A 396 0.11 11.51 -11.41
C VAL A 396 -1.02 12.44 -11.01
N VAL A 397 -0.78 13.75 -11.02
CA VAL A 397 -1.80 14.79 -10.81
C VAL A 397 -1.65 15.86 -11.89
N ASP A 398 -2.72 16.04 -12.66
CA ASP A 398 -2.86 17.08 -13.70
C ASP A 398 -3.71 18.21 -13.13
N VAL A 399 -3.18 19.44 -13.12
CA VAL A 399 -3.85 20.63 -12.57
C VAL A 399 -3.99 21.69 -13.64
N GLY A 400 -5.20 21.90 -14.15
CA GLY A 400 -5.48 22.89 -15.16
C GLY A 400 -5.43 24.34 -14.69
N GLY A 401 -5.57 24.58 -13.40
CA GLY A 401 -5.44 25.87 -12.73
C GLY A 401 -4.08 26.06 -12.07
N VAL A 402 -4.06 26.63 -10.87
CA VAL A 402 -2.87 26.87 -10.07
C VAL A 402 -2.80 25.85 -8.92
N SER A 403 -1.68 25.16 -8.79
CA SER A 403 -1.40 24.32 -7.63
C SER A 403 -0.49 25.05 -6.65
N THR A 404 -0.78 24.94 -5.35
CA THR A 404 0.21 25.29 -4.33
C THR A 404 1.31 24.24 -4.30
N SER A 405 2.53 24.64 -3.97
CA SER A 405 3.72 23.76 -3.97
C SER A 405 3.72 22.67 -2.89
N ASP A 406 2.77 22.75 -1.95
CA ASP A 406 2.58 21.81 -0.84
C ASP A 406 1.25 21.03 -0.92
N ALA A 407 0.55 21.12 -2.05
CA ALA A 407 -0.76 20.49 -2.21
C ALA A 407 -0.72 18.96 -2.08
N PHE A 408 0.38 18.33 -2.50
CA PHE A 408 0.58 16.88 -2.41
C PHE A 408 1.95 16.58 -1.82
N VAL A 409 2.01 15.57 -0.94
CA VAL A 409 3.25 15.13 -0.30
C VAL A 409 3.34 13.61 -0.40
N LEU A 410 4.37 13.10 -1.06
CA LEU A 410 4.63 11.66 -1.13
C LEU A 410 5.08 11.14 0.24
N LYS A 411 4.37 10.16 0.78
CA LYS A 411 4.58 9.63 2.14
C LYS A 411 5.35 8.34 2.19
N ASN A 412 5.32 7.54 1.13
CA ASN A 412 6.06 6.28 1.09
C ASN A 412 7.25 6.37 0.14
N GLU A 413 8.26 5.57 0.38
CA GLU A 413 9.32 5.36 -0.61
C GLU A 413 8.76 4.60 -1.81
N VAL A 414 9.23 4.97 -3.01
CA VAL A 414 8.80 4.39 -4.28
C VAL A 414 10.04 3.97 -5.04
N ASN A 415 10.36 2.68 -4.99
CA ASN A 415 11.56 2.11 -5.59
C ASN A 415 11.20 1.04 -6.62
N ALA A 416 11.97 0.98 -7.69
CA ALA A 416 11.91 -0.10 -8.68
C ALA A 416 13.32 -0.37 -9.22
N SER A 417 13.78 -1.62 -9.15
CA SER A 417 15.14 -2.01 -9.52
C SER A 417 16.18 -1.08 -8.87
N LEU A 418 16.98 -0.39 -9.65
CA LEU A 418 18.02 0.55 -9.16
C LEU A 418 17.51 1.93 -8.78
N TYR A 419 16.25 2.27 -9.08
CA TYR A 419 15.79 3.65 -9.09
C TYR A 419 14.88 3.95 -7.92
N THR A 420 14.96 5.20 -7.41
CA THR A 420 14.01 5.82 -6.49
C THR A 420 13.23 6.90 -7.22
N TYR A 421 11.89 6.86 -7.11
CA TYR A 421 11.01 7.86 -7.66
C TYR A 421 10.61 8.85 -6.57
N ARG A 422 10.61 10.15 -6.91
CA ARG A 422 10.20 11.25 -6.05
C ARG A 422 9.05 12.02 -6.68
N LEU A 423 8.20 12.56 -5.83
CA LEU A 423 7.15 13.47 -6.28
C LEU A 423 7.72 14.89 -6.34
N TYR A 424 7.53 15.56 -7.46
CA TYR A 424 7.82 16.98 -7.57
C TYR A 424 6.70 17.73 -8.28
N TRP A 425 6.54 18.97 -7.90
CA TRP A 425 5.63 19.92 -8.52
C TRP A 425 6.38 20.73 -9.58
N ASN A 426 5.83 20.79 -10.78
CA ASN A 426 6.38 21.58 -11.87
C ASN A 426 5.66 22.94 -11.92
N GLU A 427 6.36 24.00 -11.57
CA GLU A 427 5.80 25.36 -11.56
C GLU A 427 5.30 25.85 -12.91
N SER A 428 5.82 25.29 -14.02
CA SER A 428 5.48 25.76 -15.38
C SER A 428 4.10 25.32 -15.86
N ASP A 429 3.65 24.12 -15.46
CA ASP A 429 2.36 23.54 -15.83
C ASP A 429 1.44 23.31 -14.63
N ASN A 430 1.94 23.43 -13.40
CA ASN A 430 1.28 23.16 -12.14
C ASN A 430 0.98 21.68 -11.85
N ASP A 431 1.52 20.77 -12.65
CA ASP A 431 1.29 19.35 -12.53
C ASP A 431 2.28 18.69 -11.55
N TRP A 432 1.92 17.49 -11.12
CA TRP A 432 2.71 16.70 -10.20
C TRP A 432 3.19 15.42 -10.85
N TYR A 433 4.50 15.17 -10.75
CA TYR A 433 5.20 14.08 -11.43
C TYR A 433 5.96 13.20 -10.45
N LEU A 434 5.95 11.89 -10.71
CA LEU A 434 6.90 10.96 -10.12
C LEU A 434 8.13 10.86 -11.01
N ALA A 435 9.30 11.25 -10.52
CA ALA A 435 10.53 11.26 -11.29
C ALA A 435 11.64 10.46 -10.63
N SER A 436 12.38 9.71 -11.44
CA SER A 436 13.61 8.99 -11.07
C SER A 436 14.86 9.69 -11.59
N LYS A 437 14.86 11.01 -11.60
CA LYS A 437 16.00 11.86 -11.95
C LYS A 437 16.49 12.63 -10.73
N ALA A 438 17.81 12.84 -10.65
CA ALA A 438 18.42 13.70 -9.64
C ALA A 438 18.08 15.17 -9.90
N GLN A 439 18.21 16.01 -8.88
CA GLN A 439 18.12 17.46 -9.04
C GLN A 439 19.24 17.94 -9.95
N SER A 440 18.93 18.86 -10.89
CA SER A 440 19.95 19.47 -11.72
C SER A 440 20.75 20.51 -10.90
N ASP A 441 22.05 20.63 -11.20
CA ASP A 441 22.93 21.60 -10.53
C ASP A 441 22.47 23.08 -10.74
N ASP A 442 21.61 23.34 -11.72
CA ASP A 442 21.04 24.66 -11.98
C ASP A 442 19.88 25.04 -11.03
N ASP A 443 19.32 24.10 -10.27
CA ASP A 443 18.22 24.32 -9.35
C ASP A 443 18.69 24.70 -7.92
N ASP A 444 20.00 24.66 -7.62
CA ASP A 444 20.58 25.05 -6.32
C ASP A 444 20.81 26.58 -6.17
N SER A 445 19.88 27.41 -6.67
CA SER A 445 19.89 28.86 -6.41
C SER A 445 19.10 29.24 -5.19
N GLY A 446 19.26 28.49 -4.10
CA GLY A 446 18.78 28.80 -2.75
C GLY A 446 19.82 29.58 -1.97
N GLY A 447 19.76 30.88 -2.07
CA GLY A 447 20.47 31.95 -1.39
C GLY A 447 21.41 31.64 -0.23
N ASP A 448 22.67 31.90 -0.47
CA ASP A 448 23.57 32.38 0.60
C ASP A 448 24.00 33.83 0.24
N ASP A 449 23.29 34.78 0.82
CA ASP A 449 23.67 36.20 0.79
C ASP A 449 24.89 36.42 1.70
N THR A 450 26.08 36.30 1.14
CA THR A 450 27.26 36.99 1.72
C THR A 450 27.83 37.97 0.69
N PRO A 451 27.92 39.23 1.03
CA PRO A 451 28.46 40.23 0.11
C PRO A 451 29.99 40.11 0.05
N SER A 452 30.52 39.78 -1.11
CA SER A 452 31.93 39.94 -1.37
C SER A 452 32.23 41.29 -2.01
N ASP A 453 33.13 41.96 -1.34
CA ASP A 453 33.72 43.25 -1.62
C ASP A 453 34.48 43.30 -2.95
N GLY A 454 34.43 44.42 -3.62
CA GLY A 454 34.86 44.62 -4.97
C GLY A 454 36.39 44.64 -5.17
N GLY A 455 36.77 44.27 -6.37
CA GLY A 455 38.13 44.45 -6.93
C GLY A 455 38.08 44.49 -8.44
N ASP A 456 38.16 45.67 -8.94
CA ASP A 456 38.28 46.13 -10.31
C ASP A 456 39.63 45.67 -10.90
N ASP A 457 39.66 45.15 -12.14
CA ASP A 457 40.68 45.52 -13.12
C ASP A 457 40.31 44.96 -14.53
N GLY A 458 40.38 45.90 -15.48
CA GLY A 458 40.05 45.79 -16.85
C GLY A 458 41.08 45.10 -17.73
N GLY A 459 40.61 44.53 -18.81
CA GLY A 459 41.45 44.01 -19.89
C GLY A 459 40.68 43.72 -21.18
N ASN A 460 40.68 44.67 -22.03
CA ASN A 460 40.20 44.71 -23.39
C ASN A 460 40.86 43.67 -24.31
N VAL A 461 40.12 42.85 -25.09
CA VAL A 461 40.59 42.33 -26.41
C VAL A 461 39.44 42.12 -27.39
N THR A 462 39.64 42.65 -28.57
CA THR A 462 38.80 42.58 -29.75
C THR A 462 38.85 41.21 -30.48
N PRO A 463 37.84 40.90 -31.37
CA PRO A 463 37.67 39.60 -31.99
C PRO A 463 38.41 39.41 -33.33
N PRO A 464 38.48 38.22 -33.84
CA PRO A 464 38.34 38.00 -35.28
C PRO A 464 37.19 37.05 -35.65
N ASP A 465 36.57 37.49 -36.74
CA ASP A 465 35.59 36.87 -37.60
C ASP A 465 36.08 35.57 -38.20
N ASP A 466 35.26 34.52 -38.21
CA ASP A 466 35.05 33.70 -39.41
C ASP A 466 33.95 32.65 -39.16
N GLY A 467 33.11 32.54 -40.19
CA GLY A 467 31.89 31.74 -40.19
C GLY A 467 32.12 30.22 -40.03
N GLY A 468 31.36 29.63 -39.19
CA GLY A 468 31.20 28.20 -39.04
C GLY A 468 29.83 27.91 -38.37
N ASP A 469 29.09 27.12 -39.04
CA ASP A 469 27.79 26.54 -38.74
C ASP A 469 27.47 26.44 -37.24
N VAL A 470 26.61 27.33 -36.76
CA VAL A 470 26.11 27.30 -35.39
C VAL A 470 24.98 26.26 -35.28
N THR A 471 25.37 25.03 -34.90
CA THR A 471 24.44 24.18 -34.20
C THR A 471 24.11 24.83 -32.84
N PRO A 472 22.84 24.94 -32.43
CA PRO A 472 22.51 25.45 -31.12
C PRO A 472 23.22 24.60 -30.04
N PRO A 473 23.75 25.19 -28.97
CA PRO A 473 24.29 24.40 -27.88
C PRO A 473 23.18 23.56 -27.30
N ASP A 474 23.36 22.26 -27.35
CA ASP A 474 22.60 21.29 -26.61
C ASP A 474 22.89 21.56 -25.11
N HIS A 475 22.04 22.32 -24.45
CA HIS A 475 22.05 22.54 -23.01
C HIS A 475 21.21 21.48 -22.31
N GLY A 476 21.29 20.23 -22.77
CA GLY A 476 20.88 19.07 -22.05
C GLY A 476 22.11 18.41 -21.43
N GLY A 477 22.61 18.93 -20.34
CA GLY A 477 23.45 18.13 -19.46
C GLY A 477 22.62 16.94 -19.04
N ASP A 478 23.09 15.71 -19.32
CA ASP A 478 22.43 14.47 -18.90
C ASP A 478 22.28 14.52 -17.38
N VAL A 479 21.06 14.78 -16.90
CA VAL A 479 20.75 14.73 -15.49
C VAL A 479 20.88 13.28 -15.05
N ALA A 480 21.65 13.02 -14.00
CA ALA A 480 21.85 11.68 -13.48
C ALA A 480 20.54 11.04 -13.02
N PRO A 481 20.39 9.71 -13.13
CA PRO A 481 19.27 9.00 -12.52
C PRO A 481 19.25 9.16 -11.01
N GLN A 482 18.07 9.10 -10.42
CA GLN A 482 17.91 8.98 -8.97
C GLN A 482 18.04 7.50 -8.61
N TYR A 483 19.20 7.10 -8.10
CA TYR A 483 19.44 5.76 -7.61
C TYR A 483 18.95 5.57 -6.18
N ARG A 484 18.60 4.34 -5.82
CA ARG A 484 18.26 3.95 -4.45
C ARG A 484 19.47 4.15 -3.53
N ALA A 485 19.24 4.76 -2.38
CA ALA A 485 20.29 4.99 -1.39
C ALA A 485 20.86 3.68 -0.80
N ASP A 486 20.05 2.62 -0.69
CA ASP A 486 20.46 1.32 -0.13
C ASP A 486 21.46 0.54 -0.99
N ILE A 487 21.67 0.92 -2.24
CA ILE A 487 22.73 0.33 -3.11
C ILE A 487 24.08 0.39 -2.41
N GLY A 488 24.46 1.55 -1.88
CA GLY A 488 25.73 1.70 -1.17
C GLY A 488 25.80 0.94 0.15
N ALA A 489 24.69 0.72 0.81
CA ALA A 489 24.61 -0.08 2.02
C ALA A 489 24.92 -1.57 1.76
N TYR A 490 24.33 -2.15 0.72
CA TYR A 490 24.65 -3.52 0.28
C TYR A 490 26.11 -3.66 -0.18
N MET A 491 26.60 -2.69 -0.95
CA MET A 491 28.00 -2.66 -1.38
C MET A 491 28.97 -2.52 -0.21
N GLY A 492 28.63 -1.68 0.76
CA GLY A 492 29.46 -1.44 1.95
C GLY A 492 29.62 -2.71 2.79
N ASN A 493 28.61 -3.51 2.93
CA ASN A 493 28.65 -4.79 3.63
C ASN A 493 29.63 -5.76 2.94
N GLN A 494 29.58 -5.86 1.62
CA GLN A 494 30.52 -6.68 0.84
C GLN A 494 31.93 -6.13 0.91
N TRP A 495 32.10 -4.82 0.73
CA TRP A 495 33.40 -4.17 0.74
C TRP A 495 34.11 -4.33 2.07
N MET A 496 33.39 -4.08 3.17
CA MET A 496 33.97 -4.16 4.52
C MET A 496 34.32 -5.61 4.92
N ALA A 497 33.49 -6.58 4.56
CA ALA A 497 33.82 -8.00 4.78
C ALA A 497 35.11 -8.39 4.10
N ARG A 498 35.33 -7.95 2.86
CA ARG A 498 36.58 -8.20 2.10
C ARG A 498 37.74 -7.41 2.67
N ASN A 499 37.55 -6.14 3.00
CA ASN A 499 38.61 -5.27 3.52
C ASN A 499 39.19 -5.77 4.85
N LEU A 500 38.35 -6.31 5.71
CA LEU A 500 38.73 -6.77 7.05
C LEU A 500 39.38 -8.17 7.05
N GLN A 501 39.45 -8.85 5.91
CA GLN A 501 40.28 -10.05 5.74
C GLN A 501 41.72 -9.72 5.36
N MET A 502 42.01 -8.52 4.86
CA MET A 502 43.31 -8.12 4.38
C MET A 502 44.27 -7.90 5.54
N GLN A 503 45.44 -8.56 5.50
CA GLN A 503 46.52 -8.35 6.42
C GLN A 503 47.85 -8.75 5.80
N THR A 504 48.92 -8.14 6.29
CA THR A 504 50.31 -8.49 5.93
C THR A 504 50.96 -9.28 7.05
N LEU A 505 52.08 -9.88 6.79
CA LEU A 505 52.92 -10.51 7.83
C LEU A 505 53.21 -9.52 8.97
N TYR A 506 53.64 -8.30 8.65
CA TYR A 506 54.00 -7.30 9.66
C TYR A 506 52.79 -6.75 10.42
N ASP A 507 51.58 -6.74 9.82
CA ASP A 507 50.35 -6.45 10.56
C ASP A 507 50.08 -7.46 11.67
N ARG A 508 50.41 -8.72 11.42
CA ARG A 508 50.24 -9.80 12.39
C ARG A 508 51.40 -9.94 13.33
N GLU A 509 52.62 -10.01 12.76
CA GLU A 509 53.81 -10.37 13.51
C GLU A 509 54.61 -9.17 14.04
N GLY A 510 54.53 -7.99 13.42
CA GLY A 510 55.40 -6.87 13.71
C GLY A 510 56.85 -7.12 13.26
N SER A 511 57.76 -6.22 13.63
CA SER A 511 59.21 -6.28 13.33
C SER A 511 59.97 -7.14 14.30
N GLN A 512 59.43 -8.21 14.79
CA GLN A 512 59.85 -8.84 16.03
C GLN A 512 60.90 -9.92 15.85
N TYR A 513 61.75 -10.00 16.84
CA TYR A 513 62.61 -11.10 17.12
C TYR A 513 61.80 -12.28 17.69
N ARG A 514 61.81 -13.43 17.03
CA ARG A 514 60.98 -14.57 17.42
C ARG A 514 61.76 -15.63 18.15
N ASN A 515 61.30 -16.11 19.33
CA ASN A 515 61.76 -17.35 19.89
C ASN A 515 61.18 -18.56 19.14
N ALA A 516 61.96 -19.66 19.03
CA ALA A 516 61.49 -20.83 18.30
C ALA A 516 60.39 -21.62 18.98
N ASP A 517 60.03 -21.32 20.22
CA ASP A 517 59.13 -22.10 21.05
C ASP A 517 57.62 -21.77 20.85
N GLY A 518 57.31 -20.57 20.46
CA GLY A 518 55.96 -20.18 20.14
C GLY A 518 55.54 -18.77 20.55
N SER A 519 54.38 -18.36 20.12
CA SER A 519 53.81 -17.07 20.52
C SER A 519 52.26 -17.06 20.46
N VAL A 520 51.67 -16.19 21.24
CA VAL A 520 50.25 -15.84 21.19
C VAL A 520 50.14 -14.34 21.03
N TRP A 521 49.15 -13.91 20.29
CA TRP A 521 48.99 -12.49 19.96
C TRP A 521 47.50 -12.07 19.87
N ALA A 522 47.25 -10.79 20.12
CA ALA A 522 45.97 -10.14 19.96
C ALA A 522 46.15 -8.84 19.18
N ARG A 523 45.22 -8.53 18.36
CA ARG A 523 45.17 -7.32 17.53
C ARG A 523 43.81 -6.67 17.55
N PHE A 524 43.78 -5.37 17.74
CA PHE A 524 42.60 -4.56 17.58
C PHE A 524 42.85 -3.51 16.49
N LYS A 525 41.89 -3.38 15.55
CA LYS A 525 41.92 -2.41 14.46
C LYS A 525 40.58 -1.67 14.40
N ALA A 526 40.64 -0.36 14.22
CA ALA A 526 39.46 0.46 13.98
C ALA A 526 39.77 1.56 12.96
N GLY A 527 38.81 1.89 12.13
CA GLY A 527 39.04 2.89 11.09
C GLY A 527 37.76 3.43 10.44
N LYS A 528 38.00 4.34 9.54
CA LYS A 528 37.00 4.97 8.68
C LYS A 528 37.44 4.84 7.22
N ALA A 529 36.48 4.56 6.34
CA ALA A 529 36.69 4.53 4.91
C ALA A 529 35.61 5.30 4.17
N GLU A 530 36.01 5.99 3.13
CA GLU A 530 35.14 6.78 2.27
C GLU A 530 35.29 6.28 0.84
N SER A 531 34.19 6.18 0.10
CA SER A 531 34.15 5.73 -1.29
C SER A 531 32.89 6.22 -1.98
N GLU A 532 32.89 6.16 -3.29
CA GLU A 532 31.72 6.43 -4.13
C GLU A 532 31.26 5.15 -4.84
N ALA A 533 30.03 5.17 -5.32
CA ALA A 533 29.48 4.10 -6.14
C ALA A 533 28.63 4.65 -7.28
N VAL A 534 28.37 3.80 -8.28
CA VAL A 534 27.50 4.09 -9.42
C VAL A 534 27.95 5.38 -10.14
N SER A 535 29.24 5.43 -10.50
CA SER A 535 29.86 6.57 -11.19
C SER A 535 29.71 7.91 -10.46
N GLY A 536 29.87 7.91 -9.13
CA GLY A 536 29.83 9.08 -8.28
C GLY A 536 28.42 9.52 -7.85
N ASN A 537 27.38 8.71 -8.14
CA ASN A 537 26.01 9.05 -7.78
C ASN A 537 25.63 8.65 -6.35
N ILE A 538 26.49 7.89 -5.67
CA ILE A 538 26.26 7.44 -4.30
C ILE A 538 27.54 7.63 -3.51
N ASP A 539 27.45 8.30 -2.36
CA ASP A 539 28.52 8.43 -1.38
C ASP A 539 28.40 7.34 -0.32
N MET A 540 29.55 6.75 0.05
CA MET A 540 29.63 5.67 1.03
C MET A 540 30.63 6.04 2.12
N ASP A 541 30.17 6.08 3.36
CA ASP A 541 30.97 6.29 4.56
C ASP A 541 30.91 5.06 5.46
N SER A 542 32.04 4.44 5.73
CA SER A 542 32.11 3.23 6.55
C SER A 542 32.95 3.44 7.80
N ASN A 543 32.44 2.95 8.94
CA ASN A 543 33.18 2.82 10.18
C ASN A 543 33.34 1.34 10.48
N TYR A 544 34.53 0.92 10.84
CA TYR A 544 34.82 -0.50 11.07
C TYR A 544 35.72 -0.75 12.25
N SER A 545 35.57 -1.94 12.81
CA SER A 545 36.44 -2.48 13.85
C SER A 545 36.67 -3.97 13.68
N GLN A 546 37.81 -4.42 14.13
CA GLN A 546 38.20 -5.83 14.13
C GLN A 546 38.99 -6.14 15.39
N PHE A 547 38.61 -7.24 16.02
CA PHE A 547 39.42 -7.86 17.09
C PHE A 547 39.87 -9.21 16.63
N GLN A 548 41.21 -9.47 16.67
CA GLN A 548 41.82 -10.68 16.15
C GLN A 548 42.69 -11.31 17.24
N LEU A 549 42.62 -12.62 17.37
CA LEU A 549 43.46 -13.44 18.24
C LEU A 549 44.13 -14.51 17.40
N GLY A 550 45.34 -14.86 17.76
CA GLY A 550 46.02 -15.95 17.10
C GLY A 550 47.21 -16.48 17.93
N GLY A 551 47.77 -17.54 17.45
CA GLY A 551 48.94 -18.15 18.09
C GLY A 551 49.55 -19.22 17.24
N ASP A 552 50.83 -19.45 17.45
CA ASP A 552 51.58 -20.49 16.79
C ASP A 552 51.24 -21.85 17.42
N ILE A 553 50.97 -22.83 16.55
CA ILE A 553 50.68 -24.21 16.99
C ILE A 553 51.85 -25.15 16.71
N LEU A 554 52.68 -24.85 15.66
CA LEU A 554 53.87 -25.58 15.30
C LEU A 554 54.99 -24.58 15.00
N ALA A 555 56.17 -24.84 15.53
CA ALA A 555 57.36 -24.11 15.19
C ALA A 555 58.49 -25.13 14.94
N TRP A 556 59.16 -24.94 13.83
CA TRP A 556 60.31 -25.79 13.45
C TRP A 556 61.45 -24.90 13.07
N GLY A 557 62.64 -25.30 13.46
CA GLY A 557 63.91 -24.63 13.10
C GLY A 557 65.11 -25.59 13.08
N ASN A 558 66.04 -25.28 12.19
CA ASN A 558 67.30 -26.05 12.08
C ASN A 558 68.57 -25.27 12.55
N GLY A 559 68.29 -24.16 13.28
CA GLY A 559 69.34 -23.22 13.69
C GLY A 559 69.68 -22.12 12.69
N GLN A 560 69.28 -22.25 11.42
CA GLN A 560 69.33 -21.20 10.37
C GLN A 560 67.96 -20.72 9.91
N GLN A 561 67.12 -21.63 9.51
CA GLN A 561 65.75 -21.35 8.99
C GLN A 561 64.75 -21.68 10.06
N SER A 562 63.58 -21.04 9.95
CA SER A 562 62.37 -21.37 10.76
C SER A 562 61.14 -21.44 9.90
N VAL A 563 60.19 -22.31 10.30
CA VAL A 563 58.85 -22.39 9.79
C VAL A 563 57.90 -22.35 10.98
N THR A 564 56.89 -21.50 10.91
CA THR A 564 55.87 -21.40 11.94
C THR A 564 54.53 -21.60 11.30
N VAL A 565 53.69 -22.42 11.92
CA VAL A 565 52.29 -22.61 11.54
C VAL A 565 51.41 -22.19 12.70
N GLY A 566 50.41 -21.42 12.47
CA GLY A 566 49.51 -20.92 13.49
C GLY A 566 48.07 -20.86 13.03
N VAL A 567 47.21 -20.55 14.00
CA VAL A 567 45.79 -20.36 13.81
C VAL A 567 45.38 -18.96 14.25
N MET A 568 44.35 -18.43 13.67
CA MET A 568 43.80 -17.11 14.01
C MET A 568 42.30 -17.08 13.88
N ALA A 569 41.68 -16.22 14.66
CA ALA A 569 40.25 -15.94 14.59
C ALA A 569 40.03 -14.46 14.80
N SER A 570 39.07 -13.90 14.12
CA SER A 570 38.69 -12.50 14.29
C SER A 570 37.20 -12.31 14.34
N TYR A 571 36.78 -11.28 15.08
CA TYR A 571 35.45 -10.72 15.02
C TYR A 571 35.52 -9.36 14.31
N ILE A 572 34.60 -9.16 13.35
CA ILE A 572 34.51 -7.92 12.61
C ILE A 572 33.14 -7.29 12.80
N ASN A 573 33.11 -5.97 12.76
CA ASN A 573 31.89 -5.18 12.70
C ASN A 573 32.15 -3.93 11.86
N ALA A 574 31.26 -3.65 10.92
CA ALA A 574 31.34 -2.47 10.09
C ALA A 574 29.95 -1.93 9.79
N ASP A 575 29.84 -0.61 9.86
CA ASP A 575 28.65 0.15 9.49
C ASP A 575 28.97 1.01 8.28
N THR A 576 28.09 1.01 7.29
CA THR A 576 28.21 1.85 6.10
C THR A 576 26.96 2.72 5.97
N ASP A 577 27.15 4.03 5.95
CA ASP A 577 26.13 5.01 5.57
C ASP A 577 26.24 5.30 4.08
N SER A 578 25.12 5.17 3.39
CA SER A 578 25.01 5.40 1.95
C SER A 578 24.08 6.56 1.69
N THR A 579 24.54 7.53 0.90
CA THR A 579 23.80 8.74 0.57
C THR A 579 23.76 8.91 -0.95
N GLY A 580 22.56 8.95 -1.52
CA GLY A 580 22.36 9.21 -2.95
C GLY A 580 22.31 10.70 -3.29
N ASN A 581 22.21 11.00 -4.58
CA ASN A 581 21.97 12.36 -5.07
C ASN A 581 20.65 12.91 -4.54
N ARG A 582 20.50 14.24 -4.53
CA ARG A 582 19.21 14.87 -4.27
C ARG A 582 18.23 14.53 -5.39
N GLY A 583 17.00 14.17 -5.00
CA GLY A 583 15.93 13.90 -5.95
C GLY A 583 15.35 15.18 -6.56
N ALA A 584 14.43 15.01 -7.51
CA ALA A 584 13.77 16.13 -8.20
C ALA A 584 13.00 17.07 -7.26
N ASP A 585 12.59 16.60 -6.09
CA ASP A 585 11.96 17.38 -5.02
C ASP A 585 12.96 18.04 -4.05
N GLY A 586 14.27 17.92 -4.31
CA GLY A 586 15.35 18.41 -3.45
C GLY A 586 15.60 17.58 -2.19
N SER A 587 14.85 16.52 -1.94
CA SER A 587 15.06 15.62 -0.81
C SER A 587 16.22 14.67 -1.05
N GLN A 588 16.85 14.23 0.04
CA GLN A 588 17.97 13.29 0.01
C GLN A 588 17.73 12.17 1.00
N PHE A 589 17.83 10.92 0.55
CA PHE A 589 17.73 9.75 1.40
C PHE A 589 19.09 9.20 1.74
N THR A 590 19.15 8.62 2.93
CA THR A 590 20.28 7.85 3.42
C THR A 590 19.82 6.44 3.76
N SER A 591 20.70 5.47 3.61
CA SER A 591 20.51 4.09 4.01
C SER A 591 21.73 3.64 4.81
N SER A 592 21.56 2.69 5.72
CA SER A 592 22.64 2.15 6.55
C SER A 592 22.76 0.65 6.34
N GLY A 593 24.00 0.18 6.16
CA GLY A 593 24.36 -1.23 6.14
C GLY A 593 25.18 -1.60 7.35
N ASN A 594 25.02 -2.80 7.87
CA ASN A 594 25.88 -3.39 8.90
C ASN A 594 26.29 -4.78 8.47
N VAL A 595 27.57 -5.09 8.67
CA VAL A 595 28.12 -6.44 8.58
C VAL A 595 28.89 -6.76 9.85
N ASP A 596 28.58 -7.88 10.47
CA ASP A 596 29.32 -8.42 11.59
C ASP A 596 29.49 -9.93 11.45
N GLY A 597 30.55 -10.45 12.00
CA GLY A 597 30.81 -11.87 11.97
C GLY A 597 32.27 -12.25 12.29
N TYR A 598 32.61 -13.44 11.91
CA TYR A 598 33.87 -14.06 12.30
C TYR A 598 34.68 -14.51 11.08
N ASN A 599 36.01 -14.39 11.18
CA ASN A 599 36.96 -15.03 10.31
C ASN A 599 37.72 -16.08 11.11
N LEU A 600 37.91 -17.27 10.54
CA LEU A 600 38.75 -18.33 11.04
C LEU A 600 39.87 -18.56 10.04
N GLY A 601 41.09 -18.65 10.49
CA GLY A 601 42.23 -18.75 9.59
C GLY A 601 43.38 -19.57 10.12
N VAL A 602 44.24 -19.89 9.17
CA VAL A 602 45.51 -20.55 9.40
C VAL A 602 46.63 -19.79 8.68
N TYR A 603 47.80 -19.78 9.23
CA TYR A 603 48.98 -19.17 8.61
C TYR A 603 50.24 -20.03 8.73
N ALA A 604 51.14 -19.83 7.79
CA ALA A 604 52.46 -20.43 7.78
C ALA A 604 53.48 -19.40 7.34
N THR A 605 54.59 -19.29 8.06
CA THR A 605 55.63 -18.31 7.80
C THR A 605 56.99 -18.98 7.81
N TRP A 606 57.76 -18.77 6.75
CA TRP A 606 59.14 -19.16 6.65
C TRP A 606 60.07 -17.95 6.70
N PHE A 607 61.12 -18.02 7.51
CA PHE A 607 62.20 -17.07 7.55
C PHE A 607 63.54 -17.77 7.21
N ALA A 608 64.32 -17.13 6.34
CA ALA A 608 65.66 -17.63 6.00
C ALA A 608 66.70 -17.58 7.15
N ASP A 609 66.53 -16.58 8.04
CA ASP A 609 67.25 -16.46 9.30
C ASP A 609 66.24 -16.43 10.47
N ALA A 610 66.23 -17.50 11.25
CA ALA A 610 65.33 -17.72 12.34
C ALA A 610 65.55 -16.78 13.56
N GLN A 611 66.78 -16.25 13.72
CA GLN A 611 67.15 -15.42 14.86
C GLN A 611 66.91 -13.93 14.65
N THR A 612 67.25 -13.43 13.48
CA THR A 612 67.25 -12.01 13.15
C THR A 612 66.10 -11.63 12.22
N HIS A 613 65.49 -12.61 11.57
CA HIS A 613 64.53 -12.45 10.47
C HIS A 613 65.10 -11.65 9.29
N SER A 614 66.44 -11.56 9.20
CA SER A 614 67.14 -10.97 8.05
C SER A 614 67.06 -11.89 6.84
N GLY A 615 67.16 -11.30 5.65
CA GLY A 615 67.02 -12.01 4.38
C GLY A 615 65.59 -12.32 3.99
N ALA A 616 65.42 -13.37 3.21
CA ALA A 616 64.17 -13.73 2.62
C ALA A 616 63.16 -14.24 3.64
N TYR A 617 61.88 -13.94 3.41
CA TYR A 617 60.72 -14.58 4.06
C TYR A 617 59.63 -14.93 3.06
N VAL A 618 58.82 -15.91 3.43
CA VAL A 618 57.57 -16.25 2.73
C VAL A 618 56.51 -16.46 3.79
N ASP A 619 55.37 -15.80 3.60
CA ASP A 619 54.20 -15.92 4.45
C ASP A 619 52.98 -16.26 3.61
N SER A 620 52.16 -17.16 4.11
CA SER A 620 50.90 -17.54 3.50
C SER A 620 49.85 -17.72 4.58
N TRP A 621 48.67 -17.29 4.27
CA TRP A 621 47.53 -17.52 5.15
C TRP A 621 46.25 -17.80 4.35
N TYR A 622 45.32 -18.50 4.99
CA TYR A 622 43.95 -18.73 4.54
C TYR A 622 43.00 -18.29 5.62
N GLN A 623 41.93 -17.62 5.22
CA GLN A 623 40.82 -17.25 6.10
C GLN A 623 39.49 -17.62 5.46
N TYR A 624 38.60 -18.13 6.30
CA TYR A 624 37.17 -18.31 5.99
C TYR A 624 36.35 -17.40 6.89
N GLY A 625 35.53 -16.55 6.27
CA GLY A 625 34.67 -15.64 6.96
C GLY A 625 33.17 -16.03 6.79
N PHE A 626 32.40 -15.86 7.83
CA PHE A 626 30.94 -16.00 7.83
C PHE A 626 30.32 -14.85 8.60
N TYR A 627 29.38 -14.19 7.97
CA TYR A 627 28.87 -12.89 8.40
C TYR A 627 27.37 -12.81 8.38
N ASN A 628 26.81 -12.01 9.32
CA ASN A 628 25.45 -11.51 9.28
C ASN A 628 25.46 -10.10 8.71
N ASN A 629 24.53 -9.83 7.82
CA ASN A 629 24.39 -8.53 7.18
C ASN A 629 22.99 -8.00 7.44
N SER A 630 22.88 -6.68 7.59
CA SER A 630 21.60 -5.97 7.61
C SER A 630 21.69 -4.68 6.79
N VAL A 631 20.58 -4.27 6.22
CA VAL A 631 20.42 -3.00 5.51
C VAL A 631 19.13 -2.36 6.00
N GLU A 632 19.20 -1.11 6.46
CA GLU A 632 18.06 -0.30 6.83
C GLU A 632 17.90 0.85 5.83
N SER A 633 16.69 1.04 5.33
CA SER A 633 16.36 2.03 4.31
C SER A 633 15.10 2.81 4.72
N GLY A 634 15.16 3.58 5.79
CA GLY A 634 14.07 4.44 6.25
C GLY A 634 12.73 3.70 6.31
N ASP A 635 11.71 4.22 5.61
CA ASP A 635 10.38 3.63 5.56
C ASP A 635 10.31 2.31 4.76
N ALA A 636 11.34 1.99 3.99
CA ALA A 636 11.46 0.73 3.25
C ALA A 636 11.69 -0.49 4.16
N GLY A 637 11.98 -0.25 5.44
CA GLY A 637 12.21 -1.30 6.42
C GLY A 637 13.65 -1.79 6.45
N SER A 638 13.86 -2.97 7.02
CA SER A 638 15.17 -3.60 7.13
C SER A 638 15.20 -4.98 6.51
N GLU A 639 16.30 -5.30 5.86
CA GLU A 639 16.58 -6.61 5.28
C GLU A 639 17.80 -7.23 5.97
N SER A 640 17.77 -8.55 6.15
CA SER A 640 18.89 -9.31 6.74
C SER A 640 19.25 -10.49 5.86
N TYR A 641 20.54 -10.78 5.76
CA TYR A 641 21.06 -11.89 4.95
C TYR A 641 22.44 -12.32 5.43
N ASP A 642 22.83 -13.53 5.07
CA ASP A 642 24.11 -14.11 5.41
C ASP A 642 25.09 -14.04 4.23
N SER A 643 26.37 -13.92 4.54
CA SER A 643 27.44 -13.97 3.55
C SER A 643 28.66 -14.74 4.06
N THR A 644 29.48 -15.20 3.11
CA THR A 644 30.72 -15.90 3.36
C THR A 644 31.81 -15.34 2.49
N ALA A 645 33.06 -15.42 2.95
CA ALA A 645 34.22 -15.03 2.17
C ALA A 645 35.43 -15.95 2.45
N ASN A 646 36.10 -16.32 1.39
CA ASN A 646 37.38 -17.03 1.46
C ASN A 646 38.48 -16.07 1.05
N ALA A 647 39.63 -16.14 1.70
CA ALA A 647 40.83 -15.38 1.33
C ALA A 647 42.07 -16.23 1.46
N VAL A 648 42.95 -16.14 0.46
CA VAL A 648 44.25 -16.81 0.43
C VAL A 648 45.31 -15.78 0.08
N SER A 649 46.37 -15.71 0.87
CA SER A 649 47.49 -14.80 0.68
C SER A 649 48.80 -15.52 0.48
N LEU A 650 49.60 -14.99 -0.40
CA LEU A 650 51.04 -15.34 -0.53
C LEU A 650 51.83 -14.04 -0.51
N GLU A 651 52.71 -13.91 0.45
CA GLU A 651 53.60 -12.76 0.62
C GLU A 651 55.06 -13.20 0.64
N THR A 652 55.94 -12.41 0.04
CA THR A 652 57.40 -12.59 0.11
C THR A 652 58.08 -11.25 0.28
N GLY A 653 59.22 -11.25 0.87
CA GLY A 653 60.08 -10.07 1.04
C GLY A 653 61.48 -10.41 1.36
N TYR A 654 62.31 -9.41 1.40
CA TYR A 654 63.73 -9.54 1.76
C TYR A 654 64.13 -8.40 2.69
N ARG A 655 64.61 -8.73 3.89
CA ARG A 655 65.02 -7.78 4.91
C ARG A 655 66.54 -7.55 4.88
N TYR A 656 66.94 -6.31 4.63
CA TYR A 656 68.30 -5.81 4.74
C TYR A 656 68.51 -5.08 6.05
N ASP A 657 69.35 -5.58 6.88
CA ASP A 657 69.79 -4.95 8.14
C ASP A 657 71.05 -4.13 7.94
N ILE A 658 70.96 -2.85 8.32
CA ILE A 658 72.12 -1.92 8.27
C ILE A 658 72.48 -1.55 9.70
N ALA A 659 73.66 -2.00 10.13
CA ALA A 659 74.20 -1.66 11.45
C ALA A 659 74.74 -0.22 11.47
N LEU A 660 74.31 0.57 12.48
CA LEU A 660 74.89 1.89 12.73
C LEU A 660 75.97 1.88 13.77
N SER A 661 76.84 2.92 13.76
CA SER A 661 78.01 3.03 14.65
C SER A 661 77.68 3.11 16.15
N ASN A 662 76.46 3.38 16.53
CA ASN A 662 76.00 3.46 17.92
C ASN A 662 75.32 2.18 18.43
N GLY A 663 75.40 1.07 17.69
CA GLY A 663 74.73 -0.18 18.03
C GLY A 663 73.29 -0.32 17.64
N ASN A 664 72.70 0.73 17.06
CA ASN A 664 71.36 0.71 16.51
C ASN A 664 71.37 0.06 15.09
N THR A 665 70.20 -0.45 14.69
CA THR A 665 70.03 -1.07 13.39
C THR A 665 68.85 -0.40 12.64
N VAL A 666 69.09 -0.17 11.35
CA VAL A 666 68.01 0.22 10.43
C VAL A 666 67.75 -0.89 9.43
N SER A 667 66.52 -1.29 9.22
CA SER A 667 66.17 -2.36 8.28
C SER A 667 65.34 -1.81 7.14
N LEU A 668 65.68 -2.26 5.91
CA LEU A 668 64.91 -2.00 4.69
C LEU A 668 64.34 -3.33 4.23
N THR A 669 63.02 -3.39 4.03
CA THR A 669 62.31 -4.62 3.63
C THR A 669 61.41 -4.35 2.43
N PRO A 670 61.89 -4.63 1.20
CA PRO A 670 60.97 -4.69 0.05
C PRO A 670 60.07 -5.92 0.18
N GLN A 671 58.80 -5.75 -0.23
CA GLN A 671 57.72 -6.72 -0.04
C GLN A 671 56.87 -6.83 -1.28
N ALA A 672 56.34 -8.03 -1.53
CA ALA A 672 55.33 -8.30 -2.52
C ALA A 672 54.29 -9.29 -1.95
N GLN A 673 53.05 -9.04 -2.20
CA GLN A 673 51.96 -9.88 -1.74
C GLN A 673 50.88 -9.99 -2.81
N VAL A 674 50.25 -11.16 -2.92
CA VAL A 674 49.07 -11.39 -3.72
C VAL A 674 48.02 -12.05 -2.81
N VAL A 675 46.80 -11.52 -2.85
CA VAL A 675 45.67 -12.04 -2.10
C VAL A 675 44.53 -12.33 -3.08
N TRP A 676 44.08 -13.58 -3.06
CA TRP A 676 42.85 -13.98 -3.73
C TRP A 676 41.70 -14.01 -2.74
N GLN A 677 40.54 -13.43 -3.10
CA GLN A 677 39.33 -13.45 -2.30
C GLN A 677 38.15 -13.90 -3.13
N ASN A 678 37.27 -14.69 -2.52
CA ASN A 678 35.98 -15.06 -3.06
C ASN A 678 34.91 -14.68 -2.05
N TYR A 679 33.85 -13.98 -2.51
CA TYR A 679 32.72 -13.54 -1.69
C TYR A 679 31.43 -14.13 -2.24
N SER A 680 30.55 -14.56 -1.35
CA SER A 680 29.20 -15.04 -1.70
C SER A 680 28.19 -14.54 -0.66
N ALA A 681 27.07 -14.01 -1.11
CA ALA A 681 25.99 -13.54 -0.25
C ALA A 681 24.64 -14.12 -0.69
N ASP A 682 23.75 -14.34 0.28
CA ASP A 682 22.38 -14.77 0.02
C ASP A 682 21.61 -13.67 -0.72
N SER A 683 20.71 -14.09 -1.62
CA SER A 683 19.79 -13.18 -2.28
C SER A 683 18.71 -12.72 -1.32
N VAL A 684 18.27 -11.48 -1.47
CA VAL A 684 17.19 -10.87 -0.70
C VAL A 684 16.11 -10.38 -1.64
N LYS A 685 14.83 -10.50 -1.23
CA LYS A 685 13.73 -9.84 -1.90
C LYS A 685 13.16 -8.78 -0.97
N ASP A 686 13.21 -7.53 -1.38
CA ASP A 686 12.76 -6.41 -0.57
C ASP A 686 11.23 -6.24 -0.57
N ASN A 687 10.72 -5.26 0.17
CA ASN A 687 9.31 -4.96 0.27
C ASN A 687 8.70 -4.41 -1.03
N TYR A 688 9.52 -4.00 -1.99
CA TYR A 688 9.09 -3.52 -3.31
C TYR A 688 9.05 -4.63 -4.36
N GLY A 689 9.44 -5.86 -3.98
CA GLY A 689 9.52 -6.99 -4.88
C GLY A 689 10.81 -7.08 -5.69
N THR A 690 11.76 -6.16 -5.48
CA THR A 690 13.08 -6.18 -6.12
C THR A 690 13.93 -7.28 -5.50
N ARG A 691 14.58 -8.09 -6.34
CA ARG A 691 15.55 -9.09 -5.94
C ARG A 691 16.94 -8.48 -5.90
N ILE A 692 17.61 -8.61 -4.77
CA ILE A 692 18.96 -8.11 -4.55
C ILE A 692 19.89 -9.30 -4.40
N ASP A 693 20.86 -9.38 -5.32
CA ASP A 693 21.86 -10.43 -5.34
C ASP A 693 23.25 -9.86 -5.05
N GLY A 694 23.93 -10.46 -4.07
CA GLY A 694 25.37 -10.27 -3.95
C GLY A 694 26.06 -10.95 -5.12
N GLN A 695 26.99 -10.22 -5.77
CA GLN A 695 27.77 -10.81 -6.86
C GLN A 695 28.78 -11.80 -6.27
N ASP A 696 28.63 -13.06 -6.64
CA ASP A 696 29.67 -14.06 -6.42
C ASP A 696 30.80 -13.75 -7.36
N GLY A 697 32.00 -13.55 -6.84
CA GLY A 697 33.14 -13.21 -7.68
C GLY A 697 34.45 -13.40 -6.98
N ASP A 698 35.50 -13.58 -7.80
CA ASP A 698 36.89 -13.67 -7.36
C ASP A 698 37.54 -12.31 -7.48
N SER A 699 38.31 -11.93 -6.48
CA SER A 699 39.08 -10.69 -6.45
C SER A 699 40.56 -11.01 -6.20
N TRP A 700 41.43 -10.35 -6.96
CA TRP A 700 42.89 -10.43 -6.80
C TRP A 700 43.41 -9.08 -6.39
N THR A 701 44.12 -9.01 -5.25
CA THR A 701 44.82 -7.81 -4.79
C THR A 701 46.32 -8.07 -4.76
N THR A 702 47.08 -7.23 -5.43
CA THR A 702 48.55 -7.27 -5.46
C THR A 702 49.06 -6.07 -4.68
N ARG A 703 50.09 -6.31 -3.84
CA ARG A 703 50.75 -5.26 -3.09
C ARG A 703 52.27 -5.33 -3.35
N LEU A 704 52.85 -4.17 -3.64
CA LEU A 704 54.30 -3.96 -3.65
C LEU A 704 54.62 -2.89 -2.62
N GLY A 705 55.54 -3.16 -1.73
CA GLY A 705 55.84 -2.26 -0.63
C GLY A 705 57.31 -2.20 -0.26
N LEU A 706 57.64 -1.16 0.49
CA LEU A 706 58.92 -0.97 1.14
C LEU A 706 58.69 -0.56 2.59
N ARG A 707 59.26 -1.29 3.51
CA ARG A 707 59.22 -1.02 4.95
C ARG A 707 60.57 -0.58 5.47
N VAL A 708 60.63 0.42 6.31
CA VAL A 708 61.80 0.91 7.03
C VAL A 708 61.55 0.75 8.54
N ASP A 709 62.41 0.01 9.20
CA ASP A 709 62.35 -0.19 10.66
C ASP A 709 63.65 0.32 11.29
N GLY A 710 63.53 0.93 12.48
CA GLY A 710 64.69 1.27 13.31
C GLY A 710 64.64 0.47 14.61
N LYS A 711 65.80 -0.05 15.05
CA LYS A 711 65.97 -0.63 16.39
C LYS A 711 66.83 0.30 17.26
N LEU A 712 66.20 0.90 18.26
CA LEU A 712 66.85 1.81 19.17
C LEU A 712 67.00 1.14 20.54
N TYR A 713 68.22 1.03 21.02
CA TYR A 713 68.51 0.42 22.32
C TYR A 713 68.37 1.48 23.45
N LYS A 714 67.29 1.33 24.28
CA LYS A 714 67.14 2.08 25.52
C LYS A 714 67.19 1.14 26.71
N GLY A 715 68.40 1.07 27.36
CA GLY A 715 68.59 0.16 28.48
C GLY A 715 68.76 -1.29 28.07
N SER A 716 68.94 -2.19 29.03
CA SER A 716 69.19 -3.61 28.80
C SER A 716 67.97 -4.48 28.50
N ARG A 717 66.71 -3.91 28.60
CA ARG A 717 65.50 -4.70 28.58
C ARG A 717 64.48 -4.30 27.55
N THR A 718 64.51 -3.07 27.04
CA THR A 718 63.51 -2.55 26.11
C THR A 718 64.15 -2.12 24.80
N VAL A 719 63.58 -2.64 23.70
CA VAL A 719 63.93 -2.19 22.32
C VAL A 719 62.74 -1.46 21.74
N ILE A 720 62.97 -0.23 21.28
CA ILE A 720 61.93 0.57 20.61
C ILE A 720 62.21 0.54 19.11
N GLN A 721 61.17 0.24 18.35
CA GLN A 721 61.22 0.08 16.90
C GLN A 721 60.26 1.01 16.23
N PRO A 722 60.62 2.24 15.84
CA PRO A 722 59.84 3.03 14.94
C PRO A 722 59.86 2.41 13.54
N PHE A 723 58.75 2.50 12.83
CA PHE A 723 58.65 2.00 11.44
C PHE A 723 57.78 2.90 10.56
N ALA A 724 58.04 2.81 9.27
CA ALA A 724 57.21 3.37 8.21
C ALA A 724 57.21 2.38 7.04
N GLU A 725 56.06 2.25 6.41
CA GLU A 725 55.85 1.38 5.26
C GLU A 725 55.04 2.10 4.21
N ALA A 726 55.49 2.05 2.95
CA ALA A 726 54.76 2.57 1.79
C ALA A 726 54.46 1.42 0.85
N ASN A 727 53.18 1.36 0.45
CA ASN A 727 52.67 0.31 -0.43
C ASN A 727 51.98 0.90 -1.65
N TRP A 728 52.09 0.21 -2.77
CA TRP A 728 51.20 0.31 -3.91
C TRP A 728 50.33 -0.94 -3.94
N LEU A 729 48.99 -0.70 -4.03
CA LEU A 729 47.98 -1.75 -4.06
C LEU A 729 47.27 -1.70 -5.42
N HIS A 730 47.07 -2.87 -6.01
CA HIS A 730 46.28 -3.04 -7.22
C HIS A 730 45.23 -4.13 -7.03
N THR A 731 43.95 -3.81 -7.27
CA THR A 731 42.85 -4.76 -7.17
C THR A 731 42.22 -4.95 -8.55
N SER A 732 42.00 -6.20 -8.97
CA SER A 732 41.52 -6.55 -10.31
C SER A 732 40.02 -6.38 -10.51
N ASP A 733 39.21 -6.53 -9.46
CA ASP A 733 37.74 -6.56 -9.56
C ASP A 733 37.09 -5.63 -8.57
N ASP A 734 35.95 -5.08 -9.02
CA ASP A 734 35.12 -4.15 -8.24
C ASP A 734 34.17 -4.90 -7.31
N VAL A 735 33.72 -4.24 -6.26
CA VAL A 735 32.57 -4.61 -5.47
C VAL A 735 31.32 -4.27 -6.28
N SER A 736 30.39 -5.20 -6.41
CA SER A 736 29.17 -5.02 -7.20
C SER A 736 27.97 -5.68 -6.53
N VAL A 737 26.79 -5.18 -6.86
CA VAL A 737 25.50 -5.73 -6.44
C VAL A 737 24.51 -5.64 -7.60
N SER A 738 23.59 -6.62 -7.70
CA SER A 738 22.53 -6.64 -8.70
C SER A 738 21.17 -6.39 -8.04
N PHE A 739 20.39 -5.51 -8.65
CA PHE A 739 19.00 -5.26 -8.33
C PHE A 739 18.18 -5.76 -9.53
N ASP A 740 17.43 -6.85 -9.34
CA ASP A 740 16.85 -7.65 -10.42
C ASP A 740 17.98 -8.06 -11.39
N ASP A 741 17.88 -7.67 -12.66
CA ASP A 741 18.89 -8.02 -13.67
C ASP A 741 19.95 -6.90 -13.89
N ALA A 742 19.86 -5.79 -13.16
CA ALA A 742 20.76 -4.65 -13.32
C ALA A 742 21.88 -4.68 -12.28
N THR A 743 23.13 -4.70 -12.74
CA THR A 743 24.32 -4.72 -11.89
C THR A 743 24.97 -3.34 -11.83
N VAL A 744 25.30 -2.89 -10.62
CA VAL A 744 26.02 -1.65 -10.35
C VAL A 744 27.26 -1.92 -9.52
N LYS A 745 28.22 -1.01 -9.60
CA LYS A 745 29.55 -1.17 -9.02
C LYS A 745 29.90 -0.03 -8.08
N GLN A 746 30.75 -0.35 -7.09
CA GLN A 746 31.47 0.63 -6.31
C GLN A 746 32.62 1.19 -7.13
N ASP A 747 32.86 2.50 -7.04
CA ASP A 747 33.91 3.19 -7.80
C ASP A 747 35.28 3.08 -7.10
N LEU A 748 35.67 1.86 -6.75
CA LEU A 748 36.96 1.62 -6.12
C LEU A 748 38.11 1.88 -7.10
N PRO A 749 39.13 2.64 -6.69
CA PRO A 749 40.31 2.80 -7.54
C PRO A 749 41.06 1.48 -7.68
N ALA A 750 41.40 1.12 -8.93
CA ALA A 750 42.21 -0.08 -9.19
C ALA A 750 43.60 0.00 -8.55
N ASN A 751 44.14 1.20 -8.49
CA ASN A 751 45.46 1.48 -7.89
C ASN A 751 45.30 2.42 -6.70
N ARG A 752 45.94 2.05 -5.59
CA ARG A 752 45.89 2.81 -4.34
C ARG A 752 47.28 2.96 -3.75
N ALA A 753 47.53 4.07 -3.10
CA ALA A 753 48.74 4.28 -2.30
C ALA A 753 48.39 4.09 -0.82
N GLU A 754 49.24 3.41 -0.09
CA GLU A 754 49.10 3.19 1.35
C GLU A 754 50.38 3.62 2.06
N LEU A 755 50.21 4.31 3.19
CA LEU A 755 51.27 4.67 4.12
C LEU A 755 50.90 4.15 5.52
N LYS A 756 51.83 3.41 6.14
CA LYS A 756 51.75 2.94 7.52
C LYS A 756 52.88 3.54 8.33
N VAL A 757 52.59 4.07 9.49
CA VAL A 757 53.61 4.54 10.44
C VAL A 757 53.22 4.05 11.84
N GLY A 758 54.22 3.73 12.62
CA GLY A 758 53.98 3.22 13.96
C GLY A 758 55.23 3.05 14.80
N LEU A 759 54.99 2.52 15.98
CA LEU A 759 55.99 2.29 16.99
C LEU A 759 55.75 0.92 17.65
N GLN A 760 56.81 0.13 17.74
CA GLN A 760 56.80 -1.15 18.48
C GLN A 760 57.78 -1.06 19.64
N ALA A 761 57.34 -1.57 20.81
CA ALA A 761 58.20 -1.75 21.99
C ALA A 761 58.28 -3.23 22.33
N ASP A 762 59.48 -3.76 22.34
CA ASP A 762 59.77 -5.13 22.81
C ASP A 762 60.35 -5.07 24.23
N ILE A 763 59.71 -5.79 25.16
CA ILE A 763 60.05 -5.80 26.57
C ILE A 763 60.45 -7.19 26.98
N ASP A 764 61.70 -7.33 27.50
CA ASP A 764 62.29 -8.55 27.97
C ASP A 764 62.27 -9.74 26.99
N LYS A 765 62.18 -9.50 25.69
CA LYS A 765 62.06 -10.48 24.61
C LYS A 765 60.76 -11.30 24.66
N GLN A 766 59.93 -11.12 25.66
CA GLN A 766 58.69 -11.88 25.87
C GLN A 766 57.45 -11.10 25.38
N TRP A 767 57.41 -9.80 25.71
CA TRP A 767 56.28 -8.97 25.38
C TRP A 767 56.58 -8.00 24.23
N SER A 768 55.63 -7.82 23.36
CA SER A 768 55.70 -6.85 22.30
C SER A 768 54.37 -6.09 22.25
N VAL A 769 54.48 -4.78 22.22
CA VAL A 769 53.31 -3.88 22.08
C VAL A 769 53.54 -3.00 20.86
N ARG A 770 52.59 -2.91 19.96
CA ARG A 770 52.67 -2.11 18.76
C ARG A 770 51.47 -1.22 18.57
N ALA A 771 51.68 0.03 18.22
CA ALA A 771 50.66 0.96 17.78
C ALA A 771 50.98 1.43 16.34
N GLN A 772 50.00 1.44 15.50
CA GLN A 772 50.14 1.76 14.09
C GLN A 772 48.96 2.62 13.59
N VAL A 773 49.22 3.58 12.75
CA VAL A 773 48.27 4.31 11.94
C VAL A 773 48.53 4.04 10.48
N ALA A 774 47.50 3.75 9.71
CA ALA A 774 47.56 3.49 8.27
C ALA A 774 46.53 4.32 7.51
N GLY A 775 46.93 4.82 6.36
CA GLY A 775 46.07 5.57 5.46
C GLY A 775 46.24 5.08 4.04
N GLN A 776 45.13 4.95 3.33
CA GLN A 776 45.09 4.67 1.90
C GLN A 776 44.40 5.82 1.16
N THR A 777 44.86 6.09 -0.04
CA THR A 777 44.27 7.07 -0.96
C THR A 777 44.30 6.57 -2.39
N GLY A 778 43.35 7.05 -3.19
CA GLY A 778 43.26 6.69 -4.60
C GLY A 778 42.35 7.70 -5.35
N SER A 779 42.02 7.39 -6.59
CA SER A 779 41.04 8.15 -7.37
C SER A 779 39.60 7.96 -6.82
N ASN A 780 38.65 8.73 -7.36
CA ASN A 780 37.22 8.63 -7.04
C ASN A 780 36.90 8.86 -5.55
N ASP A 781 37.52 9.87 -4.95
CA ASP A 781 37.36 10.28 -3.54
C ASP A 781 37.53 9.14 -2.53
N PHE A 782 38.34 8.14 -2.91
CA PHE A 782 38.62 7.00 -2.03
C PHE A 782 39.60 7.40 -0.91
N GLY A 783 39.25 7.04 0.29
CA GLY A 783 40.11 7.17 1.47
C GLY A 783 39.84 6.08 2.50
N ASP A 784 40.90 5.63 3.18
CA ASP A 784 40.82 4.71 4.31
C ASP A 784 41.84 5.10 5.36
N LEU A 785 41.38 5.43 6.56
CA LEU A 785 42.25 5.79 7.69
C LEU A 785 41.92 4.88 8.87
N ASN A 786 42.95 4.16 9.37
CA ASN A 786 42.77 3.27 10.50
C ASN A 786 43.93 3.33 11.49
N GLY A 787 43.65 2.86 12.68
CA GLY A 787 44.65 2.61 13.72
C GLY A 787 44.55 1.18 14.25
N SER A 788 45.66 0.63 14.67
CA SER A 788 45.70 -0.69 15.29
C SER A 788 46.63 -0.75 16.49
N LEU A 789 46.30 -1.64 17.43
CA LEU A 789 47.09 -2.01 18.59
C LEU A 789 47.31 -3.52 18.57
N ASN A 790 48.56 -3.93 18.74
CA ASN A 790 48.93 -5.34 18.86
C ASN A 790 49.60 -5.59 20.21
N LEU A 791 49.25 -6.70 20.79
CA LEU A 791 49.95 -7.28 21.96
C LEU A 791 50.39 -8.70 21.62
N ARG A 792 51.64 -8.99 21.87
CA ARG A 792 52.22 -10.32 21.60
C ARG A 792 52.97 -10.80 22.81
N TYR A 793 52.89 -12.08 23.13
CA TYR A 793 53.64 -12.78 24.15
C TYR A 793 54.39 -13.96 23.49
N ASN A 794 55.72 -14.04 23.74
CA ASN A 794 56.56 -15.13 23.28
C ASN A 794 57.05 -15.93 24.48
N TRP A 795 57.10 -17.24 24.35
CA TRP A 795 57.65 -18.15 25.36
C TRP A 795 58.78 -19.01 24.83
#